data_45494c5146924889b840b90b0584be41
#
_entry.id   45494c5146924889b840b90b0584be41
#
_cell.length_a   1.000
_cell.length_b   1.000
_cell.length_c   1.000
_cell.angle_alpha   90.00
_cell.angle_beta   90.00
_cell.angle_gamma   90.00
#
_symmetry.space_group_name_H-M   'P 1'
#
loop_
_entity.id
_entity.type
_entity.pdbx_description
1 polymer ?
#
loop_
_entity_poly.entity_id
_entity_poly.type
_entity_poly.pdbx_seq_one_letter_code
_entity_poly.pdbx_strand_id
1 'polypeptide(L)'
;MIGKSTFPNRPAAVFRCHVWLGLWLAFSVACHAAENDRQWTIYLAQDKHLDYNWCGSTTEIELRMAALLDYFLDAAERNEVCWNLDGTLWDEVYRRHRGQAGSTRLHDTIRRGRIGYAGNYGVLLWGILDTETAIRACYGAIPIEKSTGVPARTALVMENPGMTWGIANILTDCGFDFLGRGIYQLRAESYIHHRDPYPLFWWKAPNGKRILVRWDLYQDTKSWGGYAEAHCLAAMAGEKWNAFEPQSFGDRNTEEVFRKRKQFIQQTIERYQAYGENYPISSILLLGTGWDNWTQTEDFSAFVRKFNANSDGTVRIVDGRYEDFFIAAEREIRDKNLTIPSLEGSFGICWEEWAAHLAGLTADFREAERLLRLAEASQALETMAGQSDNKSRTLLRHGFAELLKFAEHDFGGTDRQRAALSAGARASAVTQAMDISRSLAPRLAMRPASNISDFTPEEMAFEWQGGRVVFDPHKCGVISLTDAEGRVWVPSSQGLSFGEFKCTLYRSRAKPDSVFPEPLPASAEIVLRKLVGRRTGRGVQIMADFDRSGFRVESTWFFHAANPWIDVTYRLKDGWSDDPQTVEFCFPLAIENPTYRYDAPGAILIAGPKQTGGDDLPGANPQLYAGVTFAAASGGGRTAMLLTPDAMLLRFAQHASNLPTKITSMPMMNLTGNDWQFGQGGWNEWTFRYRIVLLNEKFDPVRVVQEAQQFATPPFLQVPGQSPAVSGLEALDIDFSGGPLLAFKVAEDNQRLILRFWNVYNRDVQGSLKLPPGWSRAEICDALERSMKPLDAAEGRIRFGVEPLEILTVALVKGN
;
A
#
# COMPACT_ATOMS: atom_id res chain seq x y z
N MET A 1 -23.18 -60.30 21.72
CA MET A 1 -23.50 -61.32 20.73
C MET A 1 -22.92 -60.83 19.42
N ILE A 2 -21.66 -61.10 19.13
CA ILE A 2 -21.05 -62.19 18.36
C ILE A 2 -21.81 -62.47 17.04
N GLY A 3 -21.20 -62.07 15.97
CA GLY A 3 -21.50 -62.43 14.60
C GLY A 3 -20.24 -62.34 13.78
N LYS A 4 -19.50 -63.48 13.68
CA LYS A 4 -18.41 -63.72 12.75
C LYS A 4 -18.95 -63.94 11.37
N SER A 5 -18.31 -63.34 10.34
CA SER A 5 -18.45 -63.80 8.94
C SER A 5 -17.06 -63.90 8.33
N THR A 6 -16.84 -65.03 7.73
CA THR A 6 -15.63 -65.64 7.19
C THR A 6 -15.31 -65.10 5.79
N PHE A 7 -14.01 -64.87 5.52
CA PHE A 7 -13.43 -64.64 4.22
C PHE A 7 -13.11 -65.97 3.49
N PRO A 8 -13.25 -66.04 2.19
CA PRO A 8 -12.60 -67.12 1.40
C PRO A 8 -11.23 -66.70 0.86
N ASN A 9 -10.29 -67.56 1.02
CA ASN A 9 -8.95 -67.57 0.39
C ASN A 9 -9.03 -67.61 -1.13
N ARG A 10 -8.26 -66.81 -1.83
CA ARG A 10 -7.72 -67.09 -3.16
C ARG A 10 -6.21 -66.74 -3.23
N PRO A 11 -5.39 -67.52 -3.96
CA PRO A 11 -3.95 -67.45 -3.87
C PRO A 11 -3.29 -66.65 -5.03
N ALA A 12 -2.09 -66.18 -4.70
CA ALA A 12 -0.92 -65.94 -5.55
C ALA A 12 -1.00 -64.98 -6.77
N ALA A 13 -0.44 -63.73 -6.55
CA ALA A 13 0.21 -62.95 -7.59
C ALA A 13 1.51 -62.34 -7.02
N VAL A 14 2.50 -63.16 -6.80
CA VAL A 14 3.84 -62.79 -6.24
C VAL A 14 4.88 -62.59 -7.35
N PHE A 15 4.54 -62.12 -8.52
CA PHE A 15 5.56 -62.00 -9.58
C PHE A 15 5.56 -60.64 -10.36
N ARG A 16 4.84 -59.61 -9.87
CA ARG A 16 4.86 -58.30 -10.53
C ARG A 16 5.35 -57.13 -9.69
N CYS A 17 5.61 -57.27 -8.38
CA CYS A 17 6.05 -56.17 -7.53
C CYS A 17 7.54 -55.83 -7.61
N HIS A 18 8.39 -56.76 -8.07
CA HIS A 18 9.86 -56.52 -8.06
C HIS A 18 10.36 -55.66 -9.22
N VAL A 19 9.68 -55.60 -10.34
CA VAL A 19 10.09 -54.73 -11.48
C VAL A 19 9.71 -53.28 -11.23
N TRP A 20 8.57 -53.01 -10.56
CA TRP A 20 8.15 -51.65 -10.20
C TRP A 20 8.98 -51.06 -9.05
N LEU A 21 9.39 -51.86 -8.06
CA LEU A 21 10.26 -51.41 -7.00
C LEU A 21 11.66 -51.08 -7.50
N GLY A 22 12.19 -51.87 -8.46
CA GLY A 22 13.47 -51.59 -9.09
C GLY A 22 13.47 -50.34 -9.97
N LEU A 23 12.40 -50.09 -10.71
CA LEU A 23 12.21 -48.86 -11.47
C LEU A 23 12.00 -47.64 -10.57
N TRP A 24 11.29 -47.76 -9.45
CA TRP A 24 11.09 -46.66 -8.47
C TRP A 24 12.38 -46.34 -7.73
N LEU A 25 13.16 -47.34 -7.30
CA LEU A 25 14.50 -47.16 -6.72
C LEU A 25 15.51 -46.60 -7.74
N ALA A 26 15.46 -47.01 -9.00
CA ALA A 26 16.31 -46.46 -10.06
C ALA A 26 15.90 -45.02 -10.40
N PHE A 27 14.61 -44.68 -10.39
CA PHE A 27 14.16 -43.33 -10.60
C PHE A 27 14.48 -42.40 -9.42
N SER A 28 14.33 -42.87 -8.18
CA SER A 28 14.73 -42.10 -6.99
C SER A 28 16.24 -41.93 -6.86
N VAL A 29 17.04 -42.92 -7.25
CA VAL A 29 18.51 -42.82 -7.29
C VAL A 29 18.93 -41.89 -8.43
N ALA A 30 18.29 -41.95 -9.60
CA ALA A 30 18.58 -41.05 -10.72
C ALA A 30 18.16 -39.58 -10.42
N CYS A 31 17.03 -39.36 -9.71
CA CYS A 31 16.66 -38.03 -9.22
C CYS A 31 17.67 -37.52 -8.18
N HIS A 32 18.08 -38.35 -7.21
CA HIS A 32 19.11 -37.99 -6.23
C HIS A 32 20.50 -37.77 -6.84
N ALA A 33 20.85 -38.51 -7.90
CA ALA A 33 22.12 -38.31 -8.61
C ALA A 33 22.11 -37.04 -9.47
N ALA A 34 20.99 -36.71 -10.10
CA ALA A 34 20.83 -35.44 -10.83
C ALA A 34 20.78 -34.19 -9.92
N GLU A 35 20.32 -34.36 -8.67
CA GLU A 35 20.36 -33.27 -7.66
C GLU A 35 21.78 -32.99 -7.15
N ASN A 36 22.65 -33.99 -7.11
CA ASN A 36 24.05 -33.84 -6.63
C ASN A 36 24.97 -33.11 -7.63
N ASP A 37 24.59 -33.00 -8.91
CA ASP A 37 25.39 -32.29 -9.94
C ASP A 37 24.98 -30.80 -10.12
N ARG A 38 24.00 -30.30 -9.33
CA ARG A 38 23.53 -28.93 -9.45
C ARG A 38 24.53 -27.97 -8.83
N GLN A 39 25.11 -27.08 -9.62
CA GLN A 39 25.98 -26.01 -9.15
C GLN A 39 25.13 -24.85 -8.62
N TRP A 40 25.28 -24.50 -7.35
CA TRP A 40 24.55 -23.41 -6.69
C TRP A 40 25.32 -22.11 -6.73
N THR A 41 24.62 -21.01 -7.03
CA THR A 41 25.15 -19.66 -6.93
C THR A 41 24.35 -18.89 -5.90
N ILE A 42 25.01 -18.44 -4.84
CA ILE A 42 24.40 -17.61 -3.80
C ILE A 42 24.78 -16.14 -4.05
N TYR A 43 23.80 -15.31 -4.29
CA TYR A 43 23.94 -13.87 -4.39
C TYR A 43 23.76 -13.28 -3.00
N LEU A 44 24.83 -12.78 -2.41
CA LEU A 44 24.81 -12.09 -1.12
C LEU A 44 24.62 -10.60 -1.40
N ALA A 45 23.42 -10.12 -1.23
CA ALA A 45 23.09 -8.70 -1.42
C ALA A 45 23.15 -7.97 -0.08
N GLN A 46 24.31 -7.37 0.16
CA GLN A 46 24.56 -6.63 1.40
C GLN A 46 23.78 -5.31 1.41
N ASP A 47 23.09 -5.03 2.50
CA ASP A 47 22.33 -3.81 2.77
C ASP A 47 22.22 -3.54 4.27
N LYS A 48 21.55 -2.47 4.64
CA LYS A 48 21.14 -2.18 6.03
C LYS A 48 19.72 -1.68 6.02
N HIS A 49 18.88 -2.29 6.87
CA HIS A 49 17.54 -1.82 7.12
C HIS A 49 17.56 -0.86 8.31
N LEU A 50 17.15 0.38 8.08
CA LEU A 50 17.02 1.41 9.11
C LEU A 50 15.63 2.03 9.07
N ASP A 51 14.91 1.88 10.15
CA ASP A 51 13.61 2.53 10.35
C ASP A 51 13.79 4.03 10.48
N TYR A 52 13.07 4.77 9.67
CA TYR A 52 13.33 6.21 9.55
C TYR A 52 12.97 7.00 10.81
N ASN A 53 11.99 6.53 11.59
CA ASN A 53 11.47 7.24 12.76
C ASN A 53 11.26 6.35 14.00
N TRP A 54 11.89 5.18 14.10
CA TRP A 54 11.64 4.22 15.19
C TRP A 54 12.63 4.31 16.35
N CYS A 55 13.92 4.19 16.03
CA CYS A 55 14.99 4.06 16.99
C CYS A 55 15.66 5.39 17.41
N GLY A 56 15.27 6.51 16.83
CA GLY A 56 15.85 7.82 17.10
C GLY A 56 15.03 8.94 16.48
N SER A 57 15.52 10.17 16.63
CA SER A 57 14.99 11.30 15.87
C SER A 57 15.36 11.16 14.39
N THR A 58 14.56 11.74 13.50
CA THR A 58 14.84 11.81 12.06
C THR A 58 16.28 12.22 11.77
N THR A 59 16.78 13.27 12.47
CA THR A 59 18.16 13.75 12.28
C THR A 59 19.21 12.72 12.68
N GLU A 60 19.02 11.99 13.78
CA GLU A 60 19.94 10.94 14.20
C GLU A 60 20.01 9.80 13.20
N ILE A 61 18.84 9.36 12.70
CA ILE A 61 18.78 8.28 11.69
C ILE A 61 19.44 8.74 10.39
N GLU A 62 19.14 9.95 9.90
CA GLU A 62 19.75 10.47 8.68
C GLU A 62 21.29 10.58 8.79
N LEU A 63 21.80 11.01 9.94
CA LEU A 63 23.26 11.05 10.17
C LEU A 63 23.89 9.65 10.16
N ARG A 64 23.21 8.64 10.71
CA ARG A 64 23.64 7.24 10.66
C ARG A 64 23.62 6.70 9.22
N MET A 65 22.55 6.96 8.46
CA MET A 65 22.48 6.60 7.04
C MET A 65 23.64 7.20 6.26
N ALA A 66 23.92 8.49 6.44
CA ALA A 66 25.01 9.15 5.75
C ALA A 66 26.39 8.58 6.14
N ALA A 67 26.60 8.25 7.41
CA ALA A 67 27.88 7.66 7.89
C ALA A 67 28.08 6.22 7.36
N LEU A 68 26.99 5.41 7.31
CA LEU A 68 27.04 4.08 6.72
C LEU A 68 27.37 4.14 5.23
N LEU A 69 26.76 5.09 4.49
CA LEU A 69 27.07 5.29 3.08
C LEU A 69 28.52 5.70 2.86
N ASP A 70 29.09 6.60 3.68
CA ASP A 70 30.51 6.95 3.60
C ASP A 70 31.39 5.70 3.70
N TYR A 71 31.15 4.84 4.70
CA TYR A 71 31.91 3.60 4.89
C TYR A 71 31.80 2.64 3.70
N PHE A 72 30.58 2.33 3.24
CA PHE A 72 30.37 1.37 2.16
C PHE A 72 30.81 1.92 0.80
N LEU A 73 30.75 3.23 0.57
CA LEU A 73 31.33 3.86 -0.61
C LEU A 73 32.87 3.75 -0.61
N ASP A 74 33.54 3.97 0.52
CA ASP A 74 34.97 3.79 0.65
C ASP A 74 35.37 2.34 0.33
N ALA A 75 34.63 1.36 0.83
CA ALA A 75 34.87 -0.06 0.55
C ALA A 75 34.58 -0.42 -0.92
N ALA A 76 33.48 0.09 -1.48
CA ALA A 76 33.10 -0.15 -2.88
C ALA A 76 34.11 0.47 -3.87
N GLU A 77 34.69 1.63 -3.54
CA GLU A 77 35.73 2.27 -4.35
C GLU A 77 37.03 1.47 -4.37
N ARG A 78 37.34 0.78 -3.28
CA ARG A 78 38.47 -0.19 -3.25
C ARG A 78 38.17 -1.53 -3.93
N ASN A 79 36.95 -1.69 -4.48
CA ASN A 79 36.43 -2.94 -5.05
C ASN A 79 36.36 -4.12 -4.04
N GLU A 80 36.18 -3.81 -2.77
CA GLU A 80 36.13 -4.80 -1.70
C GLU A 80 34.71 -5.33 -1.50
N VAL A 81 33.67 -4.51 -1.75
CA VAL A 81 32.27 -4.82 -1.49
C VAL A 81 31.35 -4.39 -2.63
N CYS A 82 30.26 -5.15 -2.82
CA CYS A 82 29.03 -4.66 -3.43
C CYS A 82 28.01 -4.37 -2.32
N TRP A 83 27.30 -3.23 -2.42
CA TRP A 83 26.32 -2.86 -1.43
C TRP A 83 25.05 -2.36 -2.07
N ASN A 84 23.93 -2.31 -1.32
CA ASN A 84 22.61 -1.99 -1.87
C ASN A 84 21.87 -0.99 -1.01
N LEU A 85 21.12 -0.11 -1.67
CA LEU A 85 20.14 0.80 -1.06
C LEU A 85 18.78 0.14 -1.12
N ASP A 86 18.09 0.00 0.01
CA ASP A 86 16.72 -0.55 0.08
C ASP A 86 15.63 0.44 -0.41
N GLY A 87 16.02 1.66 -0.76
CA GLY A 87 15.16 2.68 -1.34
C GLY A 87 15.91 3.95 -1.71
N THR A 88 15.24 4.82 -2.46
CA THR A 88 15.80 6.09 -2.94
C THR A 88 15.91 7.16 -1.85
N LEU A 89 15.28 6.96 -0.69
CA LEU A 89 15.44 7.82 0.49
C LEU A 89 16.92 7.94 0.89
N TRP A 90 17.70 6.89 0.73
CA TRP A 90 19.15 6.91 1.02
C TRP A 90 19.89 7.95 0.17
N ASP A 91 19.59 8.07 -1.12
CA ASP A 91 20.19 9.12 -1.99
C ASP A 91 19.76 10.52 -1.53
N GLU A 92 18.46 10.71 -1.23
CA GLU A 92 17.93 11.99 -0.75
C GLU A 92 18.66 12.43 0.55
N VAL A 93 18.76 11.53 1.53
CA VAL A 93 19.43 11.78 2.81
C VAL A 93 20.91 12.06 2.60
N TYR A 94 21.59 11.23 1.79
CA TYR A 94 23.02 11.40 1.55
C TYR A 94 23.33 12.74 0.88
N ARG A 95 22.54 13.12 -0.14
CA ARG A 95 22.65 14.44 -0.78
C ARG A 95 22.41 15.58 0.21
N ARG A 96 21.47 15.45 1.15
CA ARG A 96 21.17 16.46 2.16
C ARG A 96 22.37 16.68 3.10
N HIS A 97 23.04 15.61 3.50
CA HIS A 97 24.13 15.64 4.48
C HIS A 97 25.54 15.77 3.87
N ARG A 98 25.74 15.42 2.59
CA ARG A 98 27.05 15.45 1.91
C ARG A 98 27.07 16.36 0.68
N GLY A 99 25.94 17.00 0.37
CA GLY A 99 25.84 17.94 -0.76
C GLY A 99 26.00 17.27 -2.12
N GLN A 100 26.25 18.09 -3.13
CA GLN A 100 26.38 17.62 -4.51
C GLN A 100 27.59 16.69 -4.72
N ALA A 101 28.68 16.92 -4.03
CA ALA A 101 29.87 16.07 -4.12
C ALA A 101 29.59 14.63 -3.65
N GLY A 102 28.86 14.48 -2.51
CA GLY A 102 28.43 13.18 -2.03
C GLY A 102 27.50 12.48 -3.01
N SER A 103 26.49 13.19 -3.52
CA SER A 103 25.56 12.63 -4.51
C SER A 103 26.30 12.18 -5.78
N THR A 104 27.25 12.97 -6.29
CA THR A 104 28.08 12.60 -7.45
C THR A 104 28.87 11.31 -7.17
N ARG A 105 29.50 11.22 -5.99
CA ARG A 105 30.25 10.03 -5.57
C ARG A 105 29.38 8.77 -5.54
N LEU A 106 28.21 8.86 -4.93
CA LEU A 106 27.24 7.76 -4.87
C LEU A 106 26.82 7.33 -6.29
N HIS A 107 26.44 8.30 -7.13
CA HIS A 107 25.99 8.01 -8.50
C HIS A 107 27.11 7.42 -9.38
N ASP A 108 28.36 7.86 -9.22
CA ASP A 108 29.50 7.26 -9.91
C ASP A 108 29.73 5.81 -9.48
N THR A 109 29.49 5.50 -8.21
CA THR A 109 29.63 4.14 -7.69
C THR A 109 28.48 3.22 -8.14
N ILE A 110 27.25 3.76 -8.25
CA ILE A 110 26.11 3.07 -8.90
C ILE A 110 26.44 2.76 -10.36
N ARG A 111 26.93 3.74 -11.13
CA ARG A 111 27.31 3.58 -12.56
C ARG A 111 28.36 2.50 -12.75
N ARG A 112 29.29 2.36 -11.81
CA ARG A 112 30.32 1.31 -11.82
C ARG A 112 29.78 -0.08 -11.41
N GLY A 113 28.50 -0.20 -11.03
CA GLY A 113 27.84 -1.43 -10.63
C GLY A 113 28.31 -1.96 -9.27
N ARG A 114 28.84 -1.08 -8.39
CA ARG A 114 29.26 -1.46 -7.02
C ARG A 114 28.18 -1.13 -5.97
N ILE A 115 27.30 -0.21 -6.26
CA ILE A 115 26.11 0.05 -5.46
C ILE A 115 24.88 -0.29 -6.30
N GLY A 116 24.02 -1.15 -5.76
CA GLY A 116 22.65 -1.39 -6.26
C GLY A 116 21.67 -0.45 -5.58
N TYR A 117 20.49 -0.27 -6.17
CA TYR A 117 19.41 0.47 -5.51
C TYR A 117 18.04 -0.07 -5.89
N ALA A 118 17.12 -0.04 -4.94
CA ALA A 118 15.71 -0.26 -5.19
C ALA A 118 15.05 1.05 -5.63
N GLY A 119 14.15 0.97 -6.61
CA GLY A 119 13.55 2.15 -7.24
C GLY A 119 12.42 2.79 -6.42
N ASN A 120 11.89 2.12 -5.40
CA ASN A 120 10.92 2.69 -4.47
C ASN A 120 11.59 3.62 -3.44
N TYR A 121 10.79 4.49 -2.81
CA TYR A 121 11.30 5.51 -1.87
C TYR A 121 11.96 4.89 -0.63
N GLY A 122 11.32 3.92 -0.03
CA GLY A 122 11.76 3.21 1.17
C GLY A 122 10.71 2.18 1.57
N VAL A 123 10.76 1.73 2.81
CA VAL A 123 9.74 0.80 3.34
C VAL A 123 8.51 1.60 3.75
N LEU A 124 7.41 1.41 3.04
CA LEU A 124 6.18 2.19 3.18
C LEU A 124 4.99 1.29 3.49
N LEU A 125 4.02 1.83 4.21
CA LEU A 125 2.66 1.28 4.28
C LEU A 125 1.91 1.63 2.99
N TRP A 126 2.10 0.82 1.96
CA TRP A 126 1.57 1.09 0.62
C TRP A 126 0.04 1.22 0.59
N GLY A 127 -0.67 0.47 1.41
CA GLY A 127 -2.13 0.47 1.46
C GLY A 127 -2.76 1.75 2.00
N ILE A 128 -1.98 2.67 2.60
CA ILE A 128 -2.51 3.96 3.06
C ILE A 128 -2.44 5.06 2.00
N LEU A 129 -1.63 4.86 0.95
CA LEU A 129 -1.41 5.82 -0.14
C LEU A 129 -2.59 5.84 -1.11
N ASP A 130 -2.83 6.97 -1.77
CA ASP A 130 -3.64 6.95 -2.97
C ASP A 130 -2.82 6.45 -4.19
N THR A 131 -3.49 6.14 -5.29
CA THR A 131 -2.84 5.55 -6.46
C THR A 131 -1.72 6.43 -7.02
N GLU A 132 -1.91 7.75 -7.09
CA GLU A 132 -0.87 8.65 -7.60
C GLU A 132 0.29 8.80 -6.63
N THR A 133 0.04 8.92 -5.32
CA THR A 133 1.08 8.98 -4.30
C THR A 133 1.90 7.68 -4.27
N ALA A 134 1.25 6.53 -4.48
CA ALA A 134 1.96 5.25 -4.60
C ALA A 134 2.87 5.20 -5.84
N ILE A 135 2.47 5.79 -6.98
CA ILE A 135 3.35 5.98 -8.14
C ILE A 135 4.51 6.93 -7.78
N ARG A 136 4.23 8.02 -7.03
CA ARG A 136 5.28 8.97 -6.59
C ARG A 136 6.29 8.33 -5.65
N ALA A 137 5.93 7.28 -4.94
CA ALA A 137 6.88 6.49 -4.15
C ALA A 137 8.02 5.88 -5.01
N CYS A 138 7.87 5.82 -6.33
CA CYS A 138 8.89 5.34 -7.26
C CYS A 138 9.66 6.50 -7.98
N TYR A 139 9.28 7.74 -7.78
CA TYR A 139 9.88 8.89 -8.51
C TYR A 139 11.30 9.24 -8.07
N GLY A 140 11.72 8.82 -6.89
CA GLY A 140 13.11 8.97 -6.45
C GLY A 140 14.13 8.27 -7.36
N ALA A 141 13.70 7.29 -8.17
CA ALA A 141 14.54 6.63 -9.17
C ALA A 141 14.90 7.55 -10.35
N ILE A 142 14.02 8.47 -10.76
CA ILE A 142 14.21 9.32 -11.94
C ILE A 142 15.54 10.11 -11.92
N PRO A 143 15.86 10.87 -10.86
CA PRO A 143 17.12 11.59 -10.81
C PRO A 143 18.36 10.68 -10.78
N ILE A 144 18.27 9.51 -10.14
CA ILE A 144 19.35 8.52 -10.11
C ILE A 144 19.59 7.98 -11.51
N GLU A 145 18.54 7.53 -12.21
CA GLU A 145 18.62 7.03 -13.59
C GLU A 145 19.20 8.09 -14.55
N LYS A 146 18.69 9.31 -14.45
CA LYS A 146 19.14 10.42 -15.31
C LYS A 146 20.65 10.70 -15.13
N SER A 147 21.17 10.59 -13.91
CA SER A 147 22.57 10.89 -13.63
C SER A 147 23.50 9.69 -13.87
N THR A 148 23.00 8.45 -13.66
CA THR A 148 23.82 7.24 -13.73
C THR A 148 23.69 6.52 -15.08
N GLY A 149 22.56 6.67 -15.77
CA GLY A 149 22.18 5.83 -16.91
C GLY A 149 21.80 4.39 -16.54
N VAL A 150 21.67 4.08 -15.24
CA VAL A 150 21.28 2.75 -14.73
C VAL A 150 19.79 2.78 -14.41
N PRO A 151 18.93 2.04 -15.14
CA PRO A 151 17.49 2.03 -14.87
C PRO A 151 17.17 1.27 -13.58
N ALA A 152 16.18 1.75 -12.82
CA ALA A 152 15.60 1.00 -11.71
C ALA A 152 14.69 -0.11 -12.27
N ARG A 153 15.04 -1.37 -12.01
CA ARG A 153 14.25 -2.54 -12.40
C ARG A 153 13.71 -3.32 -11.20
N THR A 154 14.23 -3.04 -10.01
CA THR A 154 13.90 -3.74 -8.76
C THR A 154 13.23 -2.81 -7.78
N ALA A 155 12.08 -3.23 -7.23
CA ALA A 155 11.52 -2.69 -6.02
C ALA A 155 11.85 -3.58 -4.83
N LEU A 156 11.96 -3.00 -3.64
CA LEU A 156 12.22 -3.74 -2.41
C LEU A 156 11.20 -3.32 -1.35
N VAL A 157 10.43 -4.27 -0.86
CA VAL A 157 9.49 -4.07 0.24
C VAL A 157 9.86 -5.02 1.36
N MET A 158 10.65 -4.49 2.29
CA MET A 158 11.13 -5.24 3.43
C MET A 158 10.20 -5.05 4.61
N GLU A 159 10.21 -5.98 5.53
CA GLU A 159 9.56 -5.97 6.82
C GLU A 159 8.01 -5.94 6.79
N ASN A 160 7.40 -4.97 6.09
CA ASN A 160 5.95 -4.83 6.01
C ASN A 160 5.30 -6.05 5.34
N PRO A 161 4.43 -6.80 6.05
CA PRO A 161 3.80 -7.99 5.49
C PRO A 161 2.64 -7.68 4.55
N GLY A 162 1.96 -6.54 4.70
CA GLY A 162 0.80 -6.14 3.89
C GLY A 162 1.17 -5.75 2.47
N MET A 163 0.36 -6.13 1.49
CA MET A 163 0.46 -5.63 0.12
C MET A 163 -0.80 -5.93 -0.69
N THR A 164 -1.55 -4.91 -1.04
CA THR A 164 -2.77 -5.05 -1.85
C THR A 164 -2.43 -5.32 -3.32
N TRP A 165 -3.32 -6.02 -4.01
CA TRP A 165 -3.05 -6.50 -5.38
C TRP A 165 -2.77 -5.39 -6.40
N GLY A 166 -3.38 -4.21 -6.23
CA GLY A 166 -3.16 -3.07 -7.12
C GLY A 166 -1.72 -2.52 -7.12
N ILE A 167 -0.93 -2.81 -6.08
CA ILE A 167 0.50 -2.43 -6.06
C ILE A 167 1.28 -3.13 -7.18
N ALA A 168 0.87 -4.36 -7.58
CA ALA A 168 1.47 -5.02 -8.73
C ALA A 168 1.26 -4.21 -10.04
N ASN A 169 0.08 -3.59 -10.23
CA ASN A 169 -0.13 -2.65 -11.35
C ASN A 169 0.86 -1.49 -11.29
N ILE A 170 0.95 -0.84 -10.14
CA ILE A 170 1.80 0.33 -9.96
C ILE A 170 3.27 0.00 -10.25
N LEU A 171 3.79 -1.08 -9.66
CA LEU A 171 5.19 -1.47 -9.86
C LEU A 171 5.49 -1.83 -11.31
N THR A 172 4.61 -2.59 -11.97
CA THR A 172 4.79 -2.95 -13.38
C THR A 172 4.61 -1.76 -14.32
N ASP A 173 3.71 -0.82 -14.00
CA ASP A 173 3.53 0.41 -14.78
C ASP A 173 4.68 1.41 -14.55
N CYS A 174 5.38 1.34 -13.41
CA CYS A 174 6.67 2.02 -13.20
C CYS A 174 7.84 1.34 -13.92
N GLY A 175 7.61 0.23 -14.62
CA GLY A 175 8.63 -0.49 -15.37
C GLY A 175 9.57 -1.34 -14.50
N PHE A 176 9.12 -1.76 -13.32
CA PHE A 176 9.87 -2.71 -12.50
C PHE A 176 9.56 -4.14 -12.93
N ASP A 177 10.61 -4.91 -13.12
CA ASP A 177 10.55 -6.33 -13.49
C ASP A 177 10.62 -7.23 -12.25
N PHE A 178 11.18 -6.73 -11.14
CA PHE A 178 11.57 -7.50 -9.97
C PHE A 178 11.09 -6.89 -8.66
N LEU A 179 10.69 -7.75 -7.73
CA LEU A 179 10.30 -7.38 -6.39
C LEU A 179 11.00 -8.27 -5.35
N GLY A 180 11.85 -7.67 -4.55
CA GLY A 180 12.37 -8.29 -3.35
C GLY A 180 11.42 -8.07 -2.18
N ARG A 181 11.06 -9.14 -1.48
CA ARG A 181 10.22 -9.07 -0.28
C ARG A 181 10.77 -9.91 0.85
N GLY A 182 10.78 -9.34 2.02
CA GLY A 182 10.97 -10.05 3.26
C GLY A 182 9.98 -9.54 4.31
N ILE A 183 9.54 -10.39 5.22
CA ILE A 183 8.56 -10.02 6.24
C ILE A 183 9.11 -10.19 7.64
N TYR A 184 8.71 -9.28 8.54
CA TYR A 184 9.02 -9.39 9.95
C TYR A 184 8.06 -10.39 10.62
N GLN A 185 8.54 -11.60 10.89
CA GLN A 185 7.71 -12.72 11.32
C GLN A 185 7.07 -12.55 12.69
N LEU A 186 7.75 -11.93 13.63
CA LEU A 186 7.29 -11.88 15.03
C LEU A 186 5.95 -11.15 15.23
N ARG A 187 5.51 -10.36 14.24
CA ARG A 187 4.27 -9.58 14.31
C ARG A 187 3.32 -9.86 13.13
N ALA A 188 3.75 -10.66 12.16
CA ALA A 188 2.98 -11.01 10.97
C ALA A 188 2.29 -12.37 11.04
N GLU A 189 2.50 -13.12 12.10
CA GLU A 189 2.06 -14.53 12.24
C GLU A 189 0.57 -14.75 12.01
N SER A 190 -0.25 -13.73 12.26
CA SER A 190 -1.71 -13.84 12.14
C SER A 190 -2.25 -13.57 10.75
N TYR A 191 -1.46 -12.93 9.86
CA TYR A 191 -2.07 -12.28 8.71
C TYR A 191 -1.64 -12.81 7.37
N ILE A 192 -0.40 -13.25 7.23
CA ILE A 192 0.13 -13.52 5.89
C ILE A 192 1.14 -14.67 5.91
N HIS A 193 0.93 -15.61 5.06
CA HIS A 193 1.89 -16.35 4.26
C HIS A 193 3.00 -17.14 4.94
N HIS A 194 2.97 -17.44 6.21
CA HIS A 194 3.76 -18.55 6.73
C HIS A 194 3.52 -19.87 6.01
N ARG A 195 2.50 -19.88 5.14
CA ARG A 195 1.97 -21.07 4.53
C ARG A 195 2.22 -21.17 3.03
N ASP A 196 2.74 -20.09 2.40
CA ASP A 196 2.98 -20.13 0.98
C ASP A 196 4.37 -20.75 0.72
N PRO A 197 4.43 -21.88 0.03
CA PRO A 197 5.68 -22.63 -0.18
C PRO A 197 6.55 -22.06 -1.29
N TYR A 198 6.30 -20.83 -1.75
CA TYR A 198 6.94 -20.29 -2.96
C TYR A 198 7.89 -19.13 -2.64
N PRO A 199 9.18 -19.40 -2.43
CA PRO A 199 10.16 -18.33 -2.26
C PRO A 199 10.46 -17.56 -3.54
N LEU A 200 10.03 -18.06 -4.71
CA LEU A 200 10.13 -17.39 -6.00
C LEU A 200 8.87 -17.66 -6.82
N PHE A 201 8.22 -16.58 -7.29
CA PHE A 201 6.99 -16.70 -8.09
C PHE A 201 6.77 -15.47 -8.97
N TRP A 202 5.92 -15.62 -9.98
CA TRP A 202 5.36 -14.49 -10.70
C TRP A 202 4.14 -13.96 -9.95
N TRP A 203 4.16 -12.67 -9.59
CA TRP A 203 2.94 -11.99 -9.15
C TRP A 203 2.32 -11.30 -10.35
N LYS A 204 1.18 -11.84 -10.81
CA LYS A 204 0.45 -11.30 -11.95
C LYS A 204 -0.46 -10.18 -11.46
N ALA A 205 -0.29 -9.02 -12.05
CA ALA A 205 -1.04 -7.81 -11.73
C ALA A 205 -2.47 -7.88 -12.31
N PRO A 206 -3.42 -7.07 -11.81
CA PRO A 206 -4.78 -6.98 -12.35
C PRO A 206 -4.81 -6.66 -13.85
N ASN A 207 -3.90 -5.82 -14.36
CA ASN A 207 -3.77 -5.48 -15.79
C ASN A 207 -3.13 -6.59 -16.64
N GLY A 208 -2.83 -7.75 -16.07
CA GLY A 208 -2.23 -8.88 -16.77
C GLY A 208 -0.70 -8.86 -16.88
N LYS A 209 -0.03 -7.76 -16.59
CA LYS A 209 1.45 -7.71 -16.46
C LYS A 209 1.89 -8.57 -15.27
N ARG A 210 3.17 -8.86 -15.18
CA ARG A 210 3.71 -9.68 -14.08
C ARG A 210 5.06 -9.18 -13.61
N ILE A 211 5.36 -9.39 -12.34
CA ILE A 211 6.64 -9.06 -11.71
C ILE A 211 7.21 -10.32 -11.05
N LEU A 212 8.50 -10.57 -11.19
CA LEU A 212 9.17 -11.70 -10.54
C LEU A 212 9.45 -11.35 -9.08
N VAL A 213 8.88 -12.12 -8.16
CA VAL A 213 8.99 -11.89 -6.72
C VAL A 213 9.93 -12.90 -6.10
N ARG A 214 10.92 -12.41 -5.39
CA ARG A 214 11.69 -13.18 -4.41
C ARG A 214 11.14 -12.86 -3.02
N TRP A 215 10.54 -13.84 -2.38
CA TRP A 215 9.97 -13.73 -1.04
C TRP A 215 10.84 -14.45 -0.03
N ASP A 216 11.28 -13.76 1.00
CA ASP A 216 11.97 -14.41 2.10
C ASP A 216 10.95 -15.02 3.06
N LEU A 217 10.93 -16.36 3.08
CA LEU A 217 10.01 -17.17 3.89
C LEU A 217 10.70 -17.78 5.13
N TYR A 218 11.77 -17.19 5.61
CA TYR A 218 12.48 -17.76 6.73
C TYR A 218 11.58 -17.89 7.97
N GLN A 219 11.26 -19.15 8.33
CA GLN A 219 10.25 -19.50 9.34
C GLN A 219 10.85 -19.93 10.67
N ASP A 220 12.16 -19.86 10.87
CA ASP A 220 12.73 -20.24 12.16
C ASP A 220 12.54 -19.12 13.17
N THR A 221 11.55 -19.30 14.05
CA THR A 221 11.23 -18.38 15.16
C THR A 221 12.37 -18.16 16.16
N LYS A 222 13.46 -18.93 16.04
CA LYS A 222 14.66 -18.79 16.87
C LYS A 222 15.77 -18.00 16.19
N SER A 223 15.66 -17.76 14.91
CA SER A 223 16.55 -16.92 14.13
C SER A 223 15.78 -15.71 13.60
N TRP A 224 16.37 -14.64 13.66
CA TRP A 224 15.98 -13.27 13.46
C TRP A 224 15.44 -12.97 12.04
N GLY A 225 14.16 -13.07 11.83
CA GLY A 225 13.39 -12.37 10.81
C GLY A 225 13.60 -12.70 9.32
N GLY A 226 12.49 -12.93 8.65
CA GLY A 226 12.42 -13.28 7.24
C GLY A 226 12.86 -12.22 6.24
N TYR A 227 13.11 -10.98 6.64
CA TYR A 227 13.57 -9.92 5.73
C TYR A 227 15.09 -9.74 5.74
N ALA A 228 15.79 -10.41 6.62
CA ALA A 228 17.23 -10.30 6.79
C ALA A 228 17.88 -11.68 6.87
N GLU A 229 17.65 -12.52 5.87
CA GLU A 229 18.16 -13.89 5.84
C GLU A 229 19.69 -13.94 5.94
N ALA A 230 20.39 -13.02 5.31
CA ALA A 230 21.85 -12.90 5.37
C ALA A 230 22.35 -12.42 6.75
N HIS A 231 21.50 -11.82 7.59
CA HIS A 231 21.84 -11.41 8.94
C HIS A 231 22.35 -12.57 9.79
N CYS A 232 21.88 -13.80 9.55
CA CYS A 232 22.39 -14.98 10.23
C CYS A 232 23.91 -15.15 10.07
N LEU A 233 24.50 -14.65 8.98
CA LEU A 233 25.96 -14.62 8.81
C LEU A 233 26.67 -13.70 9.80
N ALA A 234 26.05 -12.57 10.13
CA ALA A 234 26.54 -11.63 11.13
C ALA A 234 26.37 -12.20 12.56
N ALA A 235 25.18 -12.72 12.87
CA ALA A 235 24.89 -13.31 14.18
C ALA A 235 25.83 -14.46 14.57
N MET A 236 26.40 -15.18 13.61
CA MET A 236 27.37 -16.23 13.86
C MET A 236 28.71 -15.74 14.41
N ALA A 237 29.01 -14.45 14.29
CA ALA A 237 30.17 -13.83 14.94
C ALA A 237 29.91 -13.43 16.42
N GLY A 238 28.76 -13.79 16.98
CA GLY A 238 28.35 -13.48 18.35
C GLY A 238 27.73 -12.09 18.49
N GLU A 239 27.26 -11.53 17.42
CA GLU A 239 26.58 -10.24 17.42
C GLU A 239 25.28 -10.33 18.24
N LYS A 240 25.02 -9.27 19.02
CA LYS A 240 23.78 -9.10 19.76
C LYS A 240 23.07 -7.86 19.23
N TRP A 241 21.75 -7.91 19.19
CA TRP A 241 20.95 -6.75 18.81
C TRP A 241 21.17 -5.61 19.80
N ASN A 242 21.60 -4.46 19.29
CA ASN A 242 21.61 -3.20 19.98
C ASN A 242 21.57 -2.07 18.95
N ALA A 243 20.40 -1.51 18.75
CA ALA A 243 20.16 -0.44 17.79
C ALA A 243 20.92 0.86 18.10
N PHE A 244 21.46 1.02 19.30
CA PHE A 244 21.87 2.32 19.81
C PHE A 244 23.35 2.45 20.15
N GLU A 245 24.06 1.35 20.30
CA GLU A 245 25.45 1.38 20.72
C GLU A 245 26.37 0.81 19.64
N PRO A 246 27.48 1.51 19.29
CA PRO A 246 28.52 0.89 18.48
C PRO A 246 29.04 -0.32 19.22
N GLN A 247 28.75 -1.51 18.74
CA GLN A 247 29.22 -2.73 19.38
C GLN A 247 30.66 -3.02 18.95
N SER A 248 31.51 -3.26 19.92
CA SER A 248 32.81 -3.90 19.68
C SER A 248 32.55 -5.40 19.51
N PHE A 249 32.69 -5.89 18.29
CA PHE A 249 32.59 -7.31 18.01
C PHE A 249 33.94 -7.98 18.24
N GLY A 250 33.92 -9.25 18.62
CA GLY A 250 35.10 -10.10 18.59
C GLY A 250 35.67 -10.24 17.19
N ASP A 251 36.83 -10.91 17.05
CA ASP A 251 37.39 -11.16 15.72
C ASP A 251 36.43 -11.97 14.84
N ARG A 252 35.85 -11.30 13.85
CA ARG A 252 34.84 -11.83 12.92
C ARG A 252 35.45 -12.78 11.87
N ASN A 253 36.78 -12.82 11.78
CA ASN A 253 37.53 -13.60 10.78
C ASN A 253 38.16 -14.88 11.36
N THR A 254 37.80 -15.30 12.57
CA THR A 254 38.28 -16.55 13.15
C THR A 254 37.86 -17.77 12.34
N GLU A 255 38.64 -18.86 12.43
CA GLU A 255 38.29 -20.14 11.78
C GLU A 255 36.95 -20.69 12.32
N GLU A 256 36.60 -20.42 13.56
CA GLU A 256 35.32 -20.84 14.13
C GLU A 256 34.15 -20.11 13.49
N VAL A 257 34.23 -18.78 13.31
CA VAL A 257 33.20 -17.97 12.64
C VAL A 257 33.07 -18.40 11.18
N PHE A 258 34.19 -18.59 10.49
CA PHE A 258 34.18 -19.08 9.11
C PHE A 258 33.50 -20.46 8.98
N ARG A 259 33.80 -21.39 9.89
CA ARG A 259 33.17 -22.71 9.90
C ARG A 259 31.65 -22.61 10.12
N LYS A 260 31.19 -21.78 11.08
CA LYS A 260 29.76 -21.55 11.34
C LYS A 260 29.05 -20.96 10.11
N ARG A 261 29.65 -19.94 9.48
CA ARG A 261 29.11 -19.33 8.25
C ARG A 261 29.05 -20.32 7.09
N LYS A 262 30.10 -21.16 6.92
CA LYS A 262 30.08 -22.23 5.91
C LYS A 262 28.97 -23.24 6.16
N GLN A 263 28.74 -23.63 7.40
CA GLN A 263 27.63 -24.52 7.77
C GLN A 263 26.27 -23.88 7.48
N PHE A 264 26.08 -22.61 7.76
CA PHE A 264 24.86 -21.89 7.43
C PHE A 264 24.59 -21.87 5.90
N ILE A 265 25.61 -21.64 5.09
CA ILE A 265 25.49 -21.71 3.63
C ILE A 265 25.01 -23.09 3.19
N GLN A 266 25.59 -24.16 3.75
CA GLN A 266 25.16 -25.52 3.46
C GLN A 266 23.70 -25.78 3.86
N GLN A 267 23.30 -25.37 5.06
CA GLN A 267 21.92 -25.49 5.51
C GLN A 267 20.94 -24.68 4.66
N THR A 268 21.38 -23.53 4.17
CA THR A 268 20.57 -22.71 3.25
C THR A 268 20.32 -23.49 1.95
N ILE A 269 21.33 -24.09 1.36
CA ILE A 269 21.18 -24.89 0.14
C ILE A 269 20.22 -26.06 0.38
N GLU A 270 20.40 -26.81 1.46
CA GLU A 270 19.53 -27.93 1.82
C GLU A 270 18.06 -27.48 1.96
N ARG A 271 17.83 -26.31 2.54
CA ARG A 271 16.50 -25.70 2.65
C ARG A 271 15.90 -25.38 1.28
N TYR A 272 16.68 -24.78 0.36
CA TYR A 272 16.20 -24.46 -0.99
C TYR A 272 16.01 -25.72 -1.85
N GLN A 273 16.81 -26.74 -1.67
CA GLN A 273 16.60 -28.06 -2.27
C GLN A 273 15.28 -28.70 -1.82
N ALA A 274 14.92 -28.52 -0.54
CA ALA A 274 13.68 -29.07 -0.01
C ALA A 274 12.40 -28.47 -0.63
N TYR A 275 12.47 -27.29 -1.27
CA TYR A 275 11.34 -26.76 -2.03
C TYR A 275 11.06 -27.53 -3.33
N GLY A 276 12.01 -28.35 -3.83
CA GLY A 276 11.85 -29.17 -5.02
C GLY A 276 11.40 -28.36 -6.24
N GLU A 277 10.31 -28.76 -6.86
CA GLU A 277 9.73 -28.08 -8.03
C GLU A 277 9.26 -26.65 -7.77
N ASN A 278 8.99 -26.28 -6.51
CA ASN A 278 8.60 -24.93 -6.14
C ASN A 278 9.76 -23.92 -6.17
N TYR A 279 11.02 -24.42 -6.28
CA TYR A 279 12.21 -23.61 -6.48
C TYR A 279 13.15 -24.27 -7.50
N PRO A 280 12.84 -24.19 -8.80
CA PRO A 280 13.56 -24.98 -9.82
C PRO A 280 14.89 -24.37 -10.26
N ILE A 281 15.25 -23.16 -9.83
CA ILE A 281 16.51 -22.47 -10.18
C ILE A 281 17.65 -22.81 -9.23
N SER A 282 18.88 -22.62 -9.70
CA SER A 282 20.12 -22.86 -8.92
C SER A 282 20.69 -21.59 -8.27
N SER A 283 20.03 -20.46 -8.44
CA SER A 283 20.43 -19.17 -7.87
C SER A 283 19.65 -18.91 -6.57
N ILE A 284 20.33 -18.49 -5.50
CA ILE A 284 19.70 -18.11 -4.22
C ILE A 284 20.07 -16.67 -3.91
N LEU A 285 19.12 -15.85 -3.53
CA LEU A 285 19.35 -14.52 -2.99
C LEU A 285 19.35 -14.57 -1.46
N LEU A 286 20.46 -14.19 -0.86
CA LEU A 286 20.54 -13.83 0.56
C LEU A 286 20.55 -12.31 0.67
N LEU A 287 19.45 -11.75 1.14
CA LEU A 287 19.32 -10.32 1.34
C LEU A 287 19.27 -9.95 2.82
N GLY A 288 19.51 -8.67 3.14
CA GLY A 288 19.38 -8.18 4.49
C GLY A 288 20.54 -8.55 5.40
N THR A 289 21.74 -8.03 5.16
CA THR A 289 22.90 -8.24 6.05
C THR A 289 22.84 -7.41 7.32
N GLY A 290 22.02 -6.35 7.35
CA GLY A 290 21.69 -5.57 8.53
C GLY A 290 20.28 -5.84 8.96
N TRP A 291 20.10 -6.48 10.10
CA TRP A 291 18.78 -6.65 10.70
C TRP A 291 18.38 -5.37 11.42
N ASP A 292 17.11 -5.14 11.52
CA ASP A 292 16.39 -4.13 12.29
C ASP A 292 17.28 -3.09 13.02
N ASN A 293 17.53 -1.96 12.34
CA ASN A 293 18.32 -0.85 12.90
C ASN A 293 19.80 -1.11 13.23
N TRP A 294 20.40 -2.12 12.61
CA TRP A 294 21.81 -2.41 12.81
C TRP A 294 22.71 -1.46 12.03
N THR A 295 23.57 -0.76 12.75
CA THR A 295 24.50 0.26 12.21
C THR A 295 25.94 -0.23 12.08
N GLN A 296 26.19 -1.54 12.18
CA GLN A 296 27.53 -2.08 12.02
C GLN A 296 28.05 -1.93 10.59
N THR A 297 29.33 -1.70 10.51
CA THR A 297 30.06 -1.56 9.26
C THR A 297 30.74 -2.85 8.82
N GLU A 298 30.26 -4.02 9.26
CA GLU A 298 30.78 -5.29 8.76
C GLU A 298 30.40 -5.47 7.31
N ASP A 299 31.36 -5.84 6.50
CA ASP A 299 31.17 -6.40 5.17
C ASP A 299 31.56 -7.88 5.14
N PHE A 300 31.00 -8.64 4.22
CA PHE A 300 31.23 -10.07 4.09
C PHE A 300 32.24 -10.43 2.98
N SER A 301 32.89 -9.46 2.37
CA SER A 301 33.77 -9.68 1.21
C SER A 301 34.92 -10.61 1.52
N ALA A 302 35.51 -10.49 2.72
CA ALA A 302 36.58 -11.39 3.16
C ALA A 302 36.09 -12.84 3.31
N PHE A 303 34.89 -13.03 3.88
CA PHE A 303 34.24 -14.34 3.97
C PHE A 303 33.98 -14.92 2.59
N VAL A 304 33.39 -14.14 1.66
CA VAL A 304 33.10 -14.56 0.30
C VAL A 304 34.36 -15.00 -0.42
N ARG A 305 35.45 -14.22 -0.37
CA ARG A 305 36.74 -14.58 -0.99
C ARG A 305 37.28 -15.89 -0.43
N LYS A 306 37.31 -16.02 0.91
CA LYS A 306 37.79 -17.24 1.57
C LYS A 306 36.93 -18.47 1.27
N PHE A 307 35.60 -18.30 1.26
CA PHE A 307 34.66 -19.37 0.93
C PHE A 307 34.92 -19.88 -0.49
N ASN A 308 34.94 -19.01 -1.48
CA ASN A 308 35.12 -19.35 -2.87
C ASN A 308 36.49 -19.99 -3.15
N ALA A 309 37.55 -19.55 -2.47
CA ALA A 309 38.89 -20.13 -2.59
C ALA A 309 38.97 -21.54 -2.00
N ASN A 310 38.06 -21.92 -1.09
CA ASN A 310 38.01 -23.24 -0.45
C ASN A 310 36.79 -24.07 -0.89
N SER A 311 36.07 -23.65 -1.92
CA SER A 311 34.94 -24.38 -2.51
C SER A 311 35.44 -25.43 -3.48
N ASP A 312 34.75 -26.56 -3.53
CA ASP A 312 34.95 -27.61 -4.54
C ASP A 312 34.31 -27.29 -5.90
N GLY A 313 33.72 -26.12 -6.03
CA GLY A 313 33.01 -25.64 -7.22
C GLY A 313 31.54 -25.98 -7.27
N THR A 314 31.01 -26.75 -6.33
CA THR A 314 29.55 -27.03 -6.24
C THR A 314 28.76 -25.84 -5.77
N VAL A 315 29.36 -24.94 -4.98
CA VAL A 315 28.76 -23.73 -4.45
C VAL A 315 29.66 -22.52 -4.68
N ARG A 316 29.11 -21.48 -5.23
CA ARG A 316 29.74 -20.16 -5.38
C ARG A 316 28.94 -19.08 -4.69
N ILE A 317 29.61 -18.18 -3.99
CA ILE A 317 29.00 -16.96 -3.44
C ILE A 317 29.43 -15.77 -4.28
N VAL A 318 28.45 -14.94 -4.67
CA VAL A 318 28.67 -13.67 -5.38
C VAL A 318 28.29 -12.55 -4.42
N ASP A 319 29.23 -11.67 -4.09
CA ASP A 319 28.97 -10.41 -3.44
C ASP A 319 28.39 -9.45 -4.50
N GLY A 320 27.07 -9.21 -4.46
CA GLY A 320 26.37 -8.67 -5.60
C GLY A 320 25.20 -7.73 -5.24
N ARG A 321 24.53 -7.25 -6.28
CA ARG A 321 23.34 -6.44 -6.16
C ARG A 321 22.11 -7.33 -6.15
N TYR A 322 20.97 -6.82 -5.62
CA TYR A 322 19.68 -7.50 -5.73
C TYR A 322 19.37 -7.89 -7.18
N GLU A 323 19.59 -6.94 -8.10
CA GLU A 323 19.31 -7.11 -9.52
C GLU A 323 20.14 -8.23 -10.16
N ASP A 324 21.39 -8.45 -9.71
CA ASP A 324 22.26 -9.50 -10.25
C ASP A 324 21.65 -10.90 -10.06
N PHE A 325 21.00 -11.13 -8.90
CA PHE A 325 20.22 -12.34 -8.65
C PHE A 325 19.03 -12.46 -9.60
N PHE A 326 18.22 -11.40 -9.70
CA PHE A 326 17.00 -11.46 -10.50
C PHE A 326 17.30 -11.67 -11.99
N ILE A 327 18.32 -11.02 -12.51
CA ILE A 327 18.77 -11.21 -13.89
C ILE A 327 19.23 -12.65 -14.11
N ALA A 328 19.98 -13.22 -13.16
CA ALA A 328 20.43 -14.62 -13.25
C ALA A 328 19.25 -15.59 -13.17
N ALA A 329 18.31 -15.36 -12.24
CA ALA A 329 17.10 -16.17 -12.10
C ALA A 329 16.23 -16.13 -13.36
N GLU A 330 15.96 -14.93 -13.89
CA GLU A 330 15.18 -14.76 -15.12
C GLU A 330 15.84 -15.46 -16.32
N ARG A 331 17.17 -15.34 -16.46
CA ARG A 331 17.93 -16.04 -17.48
C ARG A 331 17.82 -17.56 -17.34
N GLU A 332 17.99 -18.09 -16.12
CA GLU A 332 17.89 -19.53 -15.86
C GLU A 332 16.48 -20.06 -16.16
N ILE A 333 15.43 -19.32 -15.76
CA ILE A 333 14.02 -19.64 -16.06
C ILE A 333 13.81 -19.73 -17.58
N ARG A 334 14.26 -18.73 -18.32
CA ARG A 334 14.10 -18.66 -19.77
C ARG A 334 14.91 -19.73 -20.48
N ASP A 335 16.22 -19.84 -20.19
CA ASP A 335 17.15 -20.66 -20.94
C ASP A 335 16.91 -22.17 -20.71
N LYS A 336 16.39 -22.54 -19.53
CA LYS A 336 16.01 -23.92 -19.19
C LYS A 336 14.50 -24.18 -19.35
N ASN A 337 13.73 -23.20 -19.81
CA ASN A 337 12.25 -23.25 -19.93
C ASN A 337 11.56 -23.76 -18.64
N LEU A 338 11.96 -23.20 -17.50
CA LEU A 338 11.44 -23.60 -16.19
C LEU A 338 10.04 -23.01 -15.94
N THR A 339 9.19 -23.79 -15.30
CA THR A 339 7.89 -23.32 -14.83
C THR A 339 8.04 -22.77 -13.41
N ILE A 340 7.66 -21.52 -13.22
CA ILE A 340 7.65 -20.84 -11.92
C ILE A 340 6.21 -20.67 -11.46
N PRO A 341 5.89 -20.88 -10.17
CA PRO A 341 4.58 -20.60 -9.62
C PRO A 341 4.10 -19.19 -9.95
N SER A 342 2.79 -19.00 -10.15
CA SER A 342 2.18 -17.71 -10.43
C SER A 342 1.03 -17.46 -9.48
N LEU A 343 1.03 -16.31 -8.82
CA LEU A 343 -0.01 -15.87 -7.91
C LEU A 343 -0.77 -14.68 -8.50
N GLU A 344 -2.08 -14.67 -8.30
CA GLU A 344 -2.99 -13.59 -8.68
C GLU A 344 -3.86 -13.25 -7.48
N GLY A 345 -3.77 -12.05 -6.94
CA GLY A 345 -4.58 -11.60 -5.80
C GLY A 345 -3.82 -10.75 -4.82
N SER A 346 -4.55 -10.32 -3.79
CA SER A 346 -4.10 -9.44 -2.73
C SER A 346 -3.49 -10.25 -1.59
N PHE A 347 -2.34 -9.81 -1.10
CA PHE A 347 -1.79 -10.28 0.16
C PHE A 347 -2.51 -9.67 1.39
N GLY A 348 -3.50 -8.79 1.15
CA GLY A 348 -4.23 -8.10 2.19
C GLY A 348 -3.46 -6.91 2.77
N ILE A 349 -3.96 -6.40 3.89
CA ILE A 349 -3.28 -5.38 4.70
C ILE A 349 -2.71 -6.01 5.96
N CYS A 350 -1.55 -5.51 6.37
CA CYS A 350 -0.95 -5.80 7.66
C CYS A 350 0.03 -4.68 7.98
N TRP A 351 -0.15 -4.04 9.11
CA TRP A 351 0.47 -2.82 9.59
C TRP A 351 -0.15 -1.52 9.04
N GLU A 352 -0.82 -1.53 7.90
CA GLU A 352 -1.56 -0.34 7.44
C GLU A 352 -2.54 0.18 8.50
N GLU A 353 -3.12 -0.70 9.31
CA GLU A 353 -3.99 -0.32 10.43
C GLU A 353 -3.28 0.52 11.51
N TRP A 354 -1.96 0.51 11.55
CA TRP A 354 -1.21 1.34 12.49
C TRP A 354 -1.36 2.82 12.22
N ALA A 355 -1.55 3.22 10.96
CA ALA A 355 -1.83 4.62 10.64
C ALA A 355 -3.14 5.11 11.29
N ALA A 356 -4.10 4.23 11.56
CA ALA A 356 -5.33 4.57 12.25
C ALA A 356 -5.14 4.88 13.76
N HIS A 357 -3.96 4.66 14.32
CA HIS A 357 -3.62 5.17 15.66
C HIS A 357 -3.53 6.70 15.67
N LEU A 358 -3.13 7.32 14.57
CA LEU A 358 -3.05 8.76 14.37
C LEU A 358 -4.24 9.25 13.53
N ALA A 359 -5.46 8.91 13.95
CA ALA A 359 -6.69 9.05 13.19
C ALA A 359 -6.88 10.43 12.53
N GLY A 360 -6.74 11.52 13.31
CA GLY A 360 -6.84 12.88 12.80
C GLY A 360 -5.72 13.23 11.82
N LEU A 361 -4.49 12.87 12.14
CA LEU A 361 -3.34 13.14 11.28
C LEU A 361 -3.39 12.34 9.97
N THR A 362 -3.92 11.12 10.01
CA THR A 362 -4.14 10.31 8.81
C THR A 362 -5.22 10.92 7.90
N ALA A 363 -6.25 11.52 8.47
CA ALA A 363 -7.23 12.28 7.68
C ALA A 363 -6.60 13.51 7.01
N ASP A 364 -5.75 14.26 7.73
CA ASP A 364 -4.98 15.38 7.18
C ASP A 364 -3.98 14.95 6.10
N PHE A 365 -3.30 13.84 6.30
CA PHE A 365 -2.42 13.24 5.28
C PHE A 365 -3.18 12.98 3.98
N ARG A 366 -4.35 12.35 4.05
CA ARG A 366 -5.19 12.05 2.89
C ARG A 366 -5.74 13.31 2.21
N GLU A 367 -6.02 14.36 3.00
CA GLU A 367 -6.37 15.66 2.42
C GLU A 367 -5.17 16.28 1.69
N ALA A 368 -3.98 16.20 2.25
CA ALA A 368 -2.76 16.71 1.63
C ALA A 368 -2.44 16.03 0.30
N GLU A 369 -2.62 14.70 0.16
CA GLU A 369 -2.48 13.98 -1.12
C GLU A 369 -3.36 14.61 -2.21
N ARG A 370 -4.63 14.85 -1.89
CA ARG A 370 -5.60 15.44 -2.83
C ARG A 370 -5.26 16.89 -3.21
N LEU A 371 -4.86 17.69 -2.22
CA LEU A 371 -4.52 19.09 -2.45
C LEU A 371 -3.22 19.26 -3.24
N LEU A 372 -2.22 18.40 -3.03
CA LEU A 372 -0.97 18.43 -3.84
C LEU A 372 -1.24 18.10 -5.30
N ARG A 373 -2.04 17.08 -5.60
CA ARG A 373 -2.44 16.77 -6.99
C ARG A 373 -3.17 17.95 -7.65
N LEU A 374 -3.97 18.62 -6.88
CA LEU A 374 -4.71 19.79 -7.30
C LEU A 374 -3.80 20.96 -7.63
N ALA A 375 -2.81 21.21 -6.76
CA ALA A 375 -1.80 22.23 -6.98
C ALA A 375 -0.93 21.93 -8.22
N GLU A 376 -0.59 20.64 -8.46
CA GLU A 376 0.11 20.22 -9.68
C GLU A 376 -0.72 20.46 -10.94
N ALA A 377 -2.01 20.14 -10.92
CA ALA A 377 -2.90 20.39 -12.04
C ALA A 377 -3.00 21.90 -12.36
N SER A 378 -3.09 22.74 -11.32
CA SER A 378 -3.06 24.20 -11.50
C SER A 378 -1.76 24.67 -12.17
N GLN A 379 -0.61 24.18 -11.69
CA GLN A 379 0.68 24.53 -12.27
C GLN A 379 0.85 24.02 -13.70
N ALA A 380 0.30 22.84 -14.03
CA ALA A 380 0.32 22.33 -15.39
C ALA A 380 -0.47 23.23 -16.35
N LEU A 381 -1.63 23.75 -15.90
CA LEU A 381 -2.43 24.72 -16.65
C LEU A 381 -1.67 26.04 -16.88
N GLU A 382 -1.00 26.56 -15.87
CA GLU A 382 -0.13 27.74 -15.98
C GLU A 382 1.00 27.50 -16.97
N THR A 383 1.65 26.35 -16.92
CA THR A 383 2.71 25.95 -17.86
C THR A 383 2.16 25.80 -19.28
N MET A 384 0.96 25.26 -19.44
CA MET A 384 0.27 25.16 -20.73
C MET A 384 -0.02 26.55 -21.33
N ALA A 385 -0.35 27.52 -20.48
CA ALA A 385 -0.55 28.93 -20.86
C ALA A 385 0.76 29.71 -21.07
N GLY A 386 1.92 29.04 -20.98
CA GLY A 386 3.23 29.65 -21.18
C GLY A 386 3.85 30.30 -19.95
N GLN A 387 3.22 30.14 -18.79
CA GLN A 387 3.73 30.60 -17.49
C GLN A 387 4.46 29.45 -16.80
N SER A 388 5.75 29.57 -16.58
CA SER A 388 6.57 28.52 -15.96
C SER A 388 7.13 28.98 -14.63
N ASP A 389 6.82 28.23 -13.54
CA ASP A 389 7.37 28.48 -12.21
C ASP A 389 8.12 27.26 -11.65
N ASN A 390 9.46 27.31 -11.71
CA ASN A 390 10.32 26.25 -11.19
C ASN A 390 10.28 26.14 -9.65
N LYS A 391 9.98 27.24 -8.95
CA LYS A 391 9.93 27.25 -7.49
C LYS A 391 8.73 26.43 -6.99
N SER A 392 7.56 26.65 -7.55
CA SER A 392 6.35 25.88 -7.22
C SER A 392 6.55 24.39 -7.47
N ARG A 393 7.23 24.00 -8.56
CA ARG A 393 7.55 22.59 -8.85
C ARG A 393 8.47 21.95 -7.79
N THR A 394 9.48 22.69 -7.35
CA THR A 394 10.36 22.22 -6.28
C THR A 394 9.59 22.00 -4.97
N LEU A 395 8.68 22.92 -4.65
CA LEU A 395 7.81 22.79 -3.48
C LEU A 395 6.87 21.59 -3.58
N LEU A 396 6.26 21.35 -4.74
CA LEU A 396 5.37 20.18 -4.96
C LEU A 396 6.13 18.86 -4.78
N ARG A 397 7.32 18.73 -5.35
CA ARG A 397 8.18 17.54 -5.12
C ARG A 397 8.48 17.35 -3.65
N HIS A 398 8.81 18.43 -2.95
CA HIS A 398 9.03 18.37 -1.50
C HIS A 398 7.77 17.94 -0.74
N GLY A 399 6.60 18.47 -1.09
CA GLY A 399 5.32 18.08 -0.50
C GLY A 399 5.03 16.57 -0.63
N PHE A 400 5.25 15.99 -1.82
CA PHE A 400 5.12 14.53 -2.00
C PHE A 400 6.17 13.74 -1.19
N ALA A 401 7.42 14.20 -1.13
CA ALA A 401 8.45 13.55 -0.31
C ALA A 401 8.06 13.54 1.19
N GLU A 402 7.47 14.62 1.69
CA GLU A 402 6.98 14.67 3.08
C GLU A 402 5.81 13.70 3.31
N LEU A 403 4.89 13.55 2.34
CA LEU A 403 3.84 12.51 2.43
C LEU A 403 4.43 11.10 2.50
N LEU A 404 5.48 10.80 1.71
CA LEU A 404 6.14 9.49 1.76
C LEU A 404 6.83 9.24 3.09
N LYS A 405 7.39 10.27 3.74
CA LYS A 405 7.94 10.16 5.11
C LYS A 405 6.86 9.89 6.16
N PHE A 406 5.64 10.42 5.98
CA PHE A 406 4.51 10.03 6.84
C PHE A 406 4.17 8.56 6.66
N ALA A 407 4.17 8.06 5.44
CA ALA A 407 3.77 6.69 5.09
C ALA A 407 4.88 5.65 5.36
N GLU A 408 6.04 6.05 5.86
CA GLU A 408 7.07 5.13 6.32
C GLU A 408 6.47 4.17 7.36
N HIS A 409 6.87 2.88 7.31
CA HIS A 409 6.12 1.77 7.86
C HIS A 409 6.03 1.71 9.39
N ASP A 410 6.96 2.28 10.12
CA ASP A 410 7.04 2.14 11.58
C ASP A 410 6.27 3.22 12.34
N PHE A 411 5.02 2.90 12.69
CA PHE A 411 4.19 3.73 13.54
C PHE A 411 4.39 3.36 15.02
N GLY A 412 5.23 4.08 15.74
CA GLY A 412 5.54 3.85 17.15
C GLY A 412 6.95 4.26 17.52
N GLY A 413 7.59 3.50 18.39
CA GLY A 413 8.96 3.70 18.82
C GLY A 413 9.38 2.63 19.81
N THR A 414 10.67 2.48 20.04
CA THR A 414 11.22 1.49 21.01
C THR A 414 10.90 1.84 22.45
N ASP A 415 10.47 3.07 22.71
CA ASP A 415 10.00 3.55 23.99
C ASP A 415 9.03 4.73 23.81
N ARG A 416 8.41 5.16 24.89
CA ARG A 416 7.41 6.25 24.88
C ARG A 416 7.96 7.57 24.36
N GLN A 417 9.21 7.89 24.63
CA GLN A 417 9.85 9.13 24.15
C GLN A 417 10.08 9.08 22.64
N ARG A 418 10.57 7.95 22.12
CA ARG A 418 10.79 7.76 20.68
C ARG A 418 9.48 7.69 19.90
N ALA A 419 8.46 7.04 20.46
CA ALA A 419 7.11 7.09 19.89
C ALA A 419 6.60 8.53 19.76
N ALA A 420 6.80 9.38 20.78
CA ALA A 420 6.42 10.79 20.71
C ALA A 420 7.22 11.57 19.66
N LEU A 421 8.52 11.29 19.50
CA LEU A 421 9.35 11.89 18.45
C LEU A 421 8.87 11.47 17.05
N SER A 422 8.56 10.20 16.84
CA SER A 422 8.02 9.66 15.59
C SER A 422 6.68 10.32 15.24
N ALA A 423 5.75 10.43 16.19
CA ALA A 423 4.48 11.12 15.97
C ALA A 423 4.68 12.60 15.61
N GLY A 424 5.60 13.29 16.29
CA GLY A 424 5.96 14.68 15.98
C GLY A 424 6.57 14.86 14.61
N ALA A 425 7.44 13.96 14.18
CA ALA A 425 8.05 13.97 12.83
C ALA A 425 6.97 13.78 11.74
N ARG A 426 6.06 12.82 11.91
CA ARG A 426 4.93 12.58 11.00
C ARG A 426 3.99 13.78 10.92
N ALA A 427 3.69 14.39 12.06
CA ALA A 427 2.90 15.60 12.12
C ALA A 427 3.55 16.77 11.36
N SER A 428 4.85 16.95 11.54
CA SER A 428 5.62 17.96 10.81
C SER A 428 5.57 17.70 9.30
N ALA A 429 5.74 16.46 8.87
CA ALA A 429 5.70 16.08 7.47
C ALA A 429 4.32 16.40 6.83
N VAL A 430 3.22 15.99 7.46
CA VAL A 430 1.86 16.30 6.97
C VAL A 430 1.60 17.80 6.97
N THR A 431 2.00 18.52 8.03
CA THR A 431 1.82 19.98 8.11
C THR A 431 2.56 20.67 6.96
N GLN A 432 3.80 20.29 6.67
CA GLN A 432 4.57 20.86 5.56
C GLN A 432 3.88 20.58 4.21
N ALA A 433 3.44 19.35 3.97
CA ALA A 433 2.70 19.00 2.76
C ALA A 433 1.41 19.81 2.61
N MET A 434 0.64 19.99 3.70
CA MET A 434 -0.56 20.82 3.72
C MET A 434 -0.27 22.30 3.45
N ASP A 435 0.76 22.86 4.06
CA ASP A 435 1.13 24.28 3.88
C ASP A 435 1.58 24.54 2.43
N ILE A 436 2.37 23.65 1.87
CA ILE A 436 2.78 23.70 0.45
C ILE A 436 1.54 23.65 -0.44
N SER A 437 0.68 22.68 -0.25
CA SER A 437 -0.50 22.50 -1.08
C SER A 437 -1.45 23.71 -0.98
N ARG A 438 -1.72 24.22 0.22
CA ARG A 438 -2.57 25.39 0.43
C ARG A 438 -1.98 26.68 -0.13
N SER A 439 -0.65 26.79 -0.16
CA SER A 439 0.03 27.95 -0.74
C SER A 439 -0.05 27.99 -2.27
N LEU A 440 -0.17 26.83 -2.89
CA LEU A 440 -0.15 26.65 -4.35
C LEU A 440 -1.52 26.32 -4.94
N ALA A 441 -2.45 25.79 -4.15
CA ALA A 441 -3.81 25.51 -4.60
C ALA A 441 -4.65 26.77 -4.75
N PRO A 442 -5.52 26.88 -5.76
CA PRO A 442 -6.41 28.01 -5.93
C PRO A 442 -7.36 28.16 -4.75
N ARG A 443 -7.55 29.38 -4.27
CA ARG A 443 -8.48 29.66 -3.15
C ARG A 443 -9.92 29.63 -3.64
N LEU A 444 -10.77 28.88 -2.94
CA LEU A 444 -12.19 28.76 -3.21
C LEU A 444 -13.02 29.69 -2.34
N ALA A 445 -13.99 30.37 -2.95
CA ALA A 445 -15.02 31.11 -2.26
C ALA A 445 -16.25 30.22 -2.05
N MET A 446 -16.57 29.87 -0.82
CA MET A 446 -17.86 29.23 -0.48
C MET A 446 -18.99 30.26 -0.51
N ARG A 447 -20.10 29.96 -1.22
CA ARG A 447 -21.33 30.77 -1.17
C ARG A 447 -22.22 30.27 -0.03
N PRO A 448 -22.72 31.16 0.84
CA PRO A 448 -23.71 30.79 1.86
C PRO A 448 -25.05 30.39 1.22
N ALA A 449 -25.73 29.41 1.83
CA ALA A 449 -27.06 28.99 1.40
C ALA A 449 -28.11 30.05 1.81
N SER A 450 -29.02 30.42 0.89
CA SER A 450 -30.17 31.30 1.14
C SER A 450 -31.41 30.47 1.39
N ASN A 451 -32.29 30.96 2.27
CA ASN A 451 -33.57 30.43 2.73
C ASN A 451 -33.45 29.15 3.59
N ILE A 452 -33.43 29.36 4.90
CA ILE A 452 -33.37 28.28 5.91
C ILE A 452 -34.66 28.37 6.73
N SER A 453 -35.38 27.24 6.88
CA SER A 453 -36.45 27.07 7.88
C SER A 453 -36.05 25.96 8.85
N ASP A 454 -36.00 26.27 10.14
CA ASP A 454 -35.78 25.28 11.18
C ASP A 454 -37.06 24.47 11.43
N PHE A 455 -36.94 23.18 11.72
CA PHE A 455 -38.07 22.37 12.19
C PHE A 455 -37.69 21.66 13.50
N THR A 456 -38.68 21.45 14.35
CA THR A 456 -38.49 20.80 15.65
C THR A 456 -38.37 19.29 15.53
N PRO A 457 -37.57 18.64 16.39
CA PRO A 457 -37.26 17.22 16.33
C PRO A 457 -38.40 16.24 16.59
N GLU A 458 -39.57 16.67 16.90
CA GLU A 458 -40.72 15.78 17.24
C GLU A 458 -41.18 14.94 16.02
N GLU A 459 -40.91 15.41 14.79
CA GLU A 459 -41.14 14.65 13.55
C GLU A 459 -39.82 14.35 12.84
N MET A 460 -39.07 13.37 13.33
CA MET A 460 -37.84 12.90 12.71
C MET A 460 -38.06 12.00 11.48
N ALA A 461 -39.24 12.04 10.90
CA ALA A 461 -39.54 11.40 9.63
C ALA A 461 -39.82 12.46 8.55
N PHE A 462 -39.18 12.30 7.39
CA PHE A 462 -39.35 13.21 6.26
C PHE A 462 -39.23 12.49 4.92
N GLU A 463 -39.80 13.10 3.89
CA GLU A 463 -39.64 12.61 2.52
C GLU A 463 -38.31 13.03 1.94
N TRP A 464 -37.67 12.09 1.22
CA TRP A 464 -36.40 12.29 0.50
C TRP A 464 -36.37 11.43 -0.75
N GLN A 465 -36.12 12.03 -1.92
CA GLN A 465 -36.07 11.34 -3.23
C GLN A 465 -37.33 10.49 -3.50
N GLY A 466 -38.51 10.99 -3.11
CA GLY A 466 -39.76 10.26 -3.24
C GLY A 466 -39.96 9.13 -2.23
N GLY A 467 -38.98 8.79 -1.44
CA GLY A 467 -39.05 7.81 -0.37
C GLY A 467 -39.18 8.45 1.02
N ARG A 468 -38.94 7.68 2.07
CA ARG A 468 -39.08 8.10 3.46
C ARG A 468 -37.82 7.83 4.28
N VAL A 469 -37.38 8.83 5.04
CA VAL A 469 -36.30 8.73 6.03
C VAL A 469 -36.90 8.85 7.42
N VAL A 470 -36.45 8.01 8.36
CA VAL A 470 -36.72 8.12 9.79
C VAL A 470 -35.39 8.19 10.54
N PHE A 471 -35.16 9.30 11.19
CA PHE A 471 -33.97 9.55 12.02
C PHE A 471 -34.33 9.35 13.49
N ASP A 472 -33.52 8.61 14.26
CA ASP A 472 -33.73 8.39 15.68
C ASP A 472 -32.84 9.33 16.51
N PRO A 473 -33.44 10.24 17.30
CA PRO A 473 -32.68 11.17 18.14
C PRO A 473 -31.91 10.48 19.27
N HIS A 474 -32.35 9.30 19.73
CA HIS A 474 -31.68 8.54 20.79
C HIS A 474 -30.49 7.73 20.28
N LYS A 475 -30.44 7.46 18.98
CA LYS A 475 -29.35 6.76 18.31
C LYS A 475 -28.47 7.70 17.47
N CYS A 476 -28.91 8.93 17.27
CA CYS A 476 -28.27 9.94 16.41
C CYS A 476 -27.93 9.40 15.01
N GLY A 477 -28.82 8.59 14.44
CA GLY A 477 -28.67 7.94 13.15
C GLY A 477 -30.00 7.58 12.49
N VAL A 478 -29.93 7.16 11.20
CA VAL A 478 -31.11 6.76 10.45
C VAL A 478 -31.51 5.35 10.83
N ILE A 479 -32.76 5.12 11.21
CA ILE A 479 -33.30 3.81 11.59
C ILE A 479 -34.18 3.18 10.51
N SER A 480 -34.64 3.97 9.53
CA SER A 480 -35.37 3.47 8.37
C SER A 480 -35.16 4.39 7.18
N LEU A 481 -34.95 3.82 6.02
CA LEU A 481 -34.87 4.53 4.76
C LEU A 481 -35.45 3.65 3.66
N THR A 482 -36.44 4.22 2.94
CA THR A 482 -37.06 3.62 1.76
C THR A 482 -36.92 4.55 0.56
N ASP A 483 -36.90 3.98 -0.65
CA ASP A 483 -36.97 4.77 -1.89
C ASP A 483 -38.40 5.06 -2.33
N ALA A 484 -38.55 5.70 -3.50
CA ALA A 484 -39.85 6.08 -4.07
C ALA A 484 -40.72 4.86 -4.39
N GLU A 485 -40.17 3.72 -4.65
CA GLU A 485 -40.85 2.45 -4.90
C GLU A 485 -41.17 1.67 -3.62
N GLY A 486 -40.86 2.24 -2.45
CA GLY A 486 -41.04 1.61 -1.14
C GLY A 486 -40.04 0.50 -0.81
N ARG A 487 -38.94 0.34 -1.59
CA ARG A 487 -37.89 -0.63 -1.29
C ARG A 487 -37.05 -0.13 -0.11
N VAL A 488 -36.76 -1.05 0.80
CA VAL A 488 -36.00 -0.75 2.00
C VAL A 488 -34.51 -0.67 1.66
N TRP A 489 -33.85 0.41 2.05
CA TRP A 489 -32.40 0.59 2.03
C TRP A 489 -31.79 0.40 3.42
N VAL A 490 -32.46 0.90 4.46
CA VAL A 490 -32.05 0.76 5.86
C VAL A 490 -33.17 0.02 6.60
N PRO A 491 -32.93 -1.21 7.07
CA PRO A 491 -33.94 -2.01 7.75
C PRO A 491 -34.17 -1.52 9.18
N SER A 492 -35.44 -1.38 9.57
CA SER A 492 -35.86 -0.86 10.90
C SER A 492 -35.62 -1.82 12.07
N SER A 493 -35.18 -3.06 11.83
CA SER A 493 -35.29 -4.15 12.83
C SER A 493 -33.98 -4.69 13.43
N GLN A 494 -32.83 -4.08 13.22
CA GLN A 494 -31.55 -4.73 13.49
C GLN A 494 -30.72 -4.16 14.67
N GLY A 495 -31.30 -3.36 15.55
CA GLY A 495 -30.58 -2.86 16.74
C GLY A 495 -29.54 -1.77 16.47
N LEU A 496 -28.97 -1.73 15.25
CA LEU A 496 -28.02 -0.70 14.81
C LEU A 496 -28.73 0.35 13.95
N SER A 497 -28.38 1.62 14.13
CA SER A 497 -28.77 2.67 13.21
C SER A 497 -27.73 2.87 12.11
N PHE A 498 -28.17 3.36 10.96
CA PHE A 498 -27.31 3.71 9.86
C PHE A 498 -26.55 5.00 10.18
N GLY A 499 -25.21 4.91 10.12
CA GLY A 499 -24.31 5.96 10.56
C GLY A 499 -24.07 5.99 12.07
N GLU A 500 -24.38 4.93 12.79
CA GLU A 500 -24.17 4.90 14.25
C GLU A 500 -22.69 5.02 14.59
N PHE A 501 -22.38 5.99 15.45
CA PHE A 501 -21.08 6.09 16.12
C PHE A 501 -20.94 4.98 17.15
N LYS A 502 -19.85 4.26 17.12
CA LYS A 502 -19.54 3.21 18.09
C LYS A 502 -18.08 3.33 18.54
N CYS A 503 -17.86 3.37 19.84
CA CYS A 503 -16.56 3.16 20.45
C CYS A 503 -16.58 1.84 21.21
N THR A 504 -15.63 0.97 20.91
CA THR A 504 -15.50 -0.32 21.58
C THR A 504 -14.17 -0.38 22.32
N LEU A 505 -14.23 -0.65 23.62
CA LEU A 505 -13.08 -0.95 24.47
C LEU A 505 -12.84 -2.47 24.50
N TYR A 506 -11.58 -2.87 24.60
CA TYR A 506 -11.18 -4.27 24.59
C TYR A 506 -10.37 -4.64 25.85
N ARG A 507 -10.39 -5.91 26.24
CA ARG A 507 -9.64 -6.41 27.40
C ARG A 507 -8.13 -6.41 27.20
N SER A 508 -7.70 -6.51 25.97
CA SER A 508 -6.29 -6.59 25.60
C SER A 508 -6.07 -6.04 24.21
N ARG A 509 -4.82 -5.86 23.82
CA ARG A 509 -4.44 -5.61 22.44
C ARG A 509 -4.61 -6.86 21.59
N ALA A 510 -4.64 -6.71 20.27
CA ALA A 510 -4.69 -7.80 19.32
C ALA A 510 -3.53 -8.79 19.55
N LYS A 511 -3.82 -10.06 19.28
CA LYS A 511 -2.82 -11.14 19.29
C LYS A 511 -2.64 -11.66 17.86
N PRO A 512 -1.56 -12.41 17.58
CA PRO A 512 -1.32 -12.97 16.27
C PRO A 512 -2.51 -13.73 15.65
N ASP A 513 -3.28 -14.42 16.44
CA ASP A 513 -4.43 -15.23 16.00
C ASP A 513 -5.79 -14.50 16.07
N SER A 514 -5.83 -13.26 16.56
CA SER A 514 -7.08 -12.50 16.72
C SER A 514 -6.86 -10.99 16.63
N VAL A 515 -7.28 -10.41 15.50
CA VAL A 515 -7.23 -8.95 15.27
C VAL A 515 -8.11 -8.18 16.24
N PHE A 516 -9.28 -8.75 16.56
CA PHE A 516 -10.23 -8.17 17.49
C PHE A 516 -10.35 -9.04 18.72
N PRO A 517 -9.69 -8.66 19.81
CA PRO A 517 -9.80 -9.36 21.10
C PRO A 517 -11.22 -9.32 21.65
N GLU A 518 -11.42 -9.93 22.82
CA GLU A 518 -12.71 -9.88 23.51
C GLU A 518 -13.08 -8.43 23.88
N PRO A 519 -14.21 -7.91 23.37
CA PRO A 519 -14.66 -6.57 23.72
C PRO A 519 -15.12 -6.54 25.19
N LEU A 520 -14.89 -5.42 25.85
CA LEU A 520 -15.53 -5.13 27.13
C LEU A 520 -17.04 -4.93 26.91
N PRO A 521 -17.88 -5.17 27.94
CA PRO A 521 -19.31 -4.86 27.83
C PRO A 521 -19.51 -3.45 27.31
N ALA A 522 -20.42 -3.31 26.35
CA ALA A 522 -20.71 -2.01 25.73
C ALA A 522 -21.04 -0.99 26.83
N SER A 523 -20.27 0.09 26.87
CA SER A 523 -20.49 1.19 27.80
C SER A 523 -21.27 2.31 27.13
N ALA A 524 -22.13 2.92 27.91
CA ALA A 524 -22.73 4.22 27.73
C ALA A 524 -23.82 4.36 26.64
N GLU A 525 -24.98 4.70 27.10
CA GLU A 525 -26.05 5.31 26.32
C GLU A 525 -25.58 6.61 25.70
N ILE A 526 -26.22 6.98 24.58
CA ILE A 526 -26.03 8.29 23.96
C ILE A 526 -26.70 9.34 24.87
N VAL A 527 -25.95 10.36 25.27
CA VAL A 527 -26.48 11.53 26.00
C VAL A 527 -26.61 12.67 24.99
N LEU A 528 -27.82 12.84 24.47
CA LEU A 528 -28.13 13.90 23.51
C LEU A 528 -28.05 15.26 24.19
N ARG A 529 -27.23 16.17 23.63
CA ARG A 529 -27.10 17.56 24.07
C ARG A 529 -27.95 18.52 23.24
N LYS A 530 -27.93 18.32 21.91
CA LYS A 530 -28.62 19.20 20.97
C LYS A 530 -29.01 18.43 19.73
N LEU A 531 -30.19 18.71 19.19
CA LEU A 531 -30.67 18.20 17.91
C LEU A 531 -31.41 19.31 17.18
N VAL A 532 -31.02 19.55 15.92
CA VAL A 532 -31.66 20.61 15.09
C VAL A 532 -31.86 20.03 13.68
N GLY A 533 -33.08 20.16 13.17
CA GLY A 533 -33.41 19.89 11.77
C GLY A 533 -33.58 21.22 11.01
N ARG A 534 -33.15 21.24 9.74
CA ARG A 534 -33.30 22.39 8.85
C ARG A 534 -33.71 21.94 7.46
N ARG A 535 -34.71 22.61 6.89
CA ARG A 535 -35.09 22.48 5.49
C ARG A 535 -34.53 23.64 4.68
N THR A 536 -33.89 23.31 3.58
CA THR A 536 -33.33 24.30 2.64
C THR A 536 -33.81 23.94 1.22
N GLY A 537 -33.72 24.91 0.28
CA GLY A 537 -33.96 24.59 -1.13
C GLY A 537 -33.06 23.55 -1.75
N ARG A 538 -31.96 23.17 -1.04
CA ARG A 538 -31.00 22.14 -1.49
C ARG A 538 -31.22 20.76 -0.84
N GLY A 539 -32.03 20.67 0.22
CA GLY A 539 -32.29 19.43 0.94
C GLY A 539 -32.57 19.59 2.41
N VAL A 540 -32.50 18.50 3.15
CA VAL A 540 -32.74 18.45 4.61
C VAL A 540 -31.42 18.28 5.34
N GLN A 541 -31.18 19.13 6.34
CA GLN A 541 -30.03 19.05 7.24
C GLN A 541 -30.47 18.62 8.64
N ILE A 542 -29.75 17.68 9.26
CA ILE A 542 -29.90 17.32 10.67
C ILE A 542 -28.54 17.47 11.35
N MET A 543 -28.52 18.16 12.47
CA MET A 543 -27.34 18.37 13.29
C MET A 543 -27.60 17.79 14.69
N ALA A 544 -26.76 16.88 15.15
CA ALA A 544 -26.80 16.31 16.49
C ALA A 544 -25.47 16.54 17.21
N ASP A 545 -25.56 16.92 18.50
CA ASP A 545 -24.42 17.01 19.42
C ASP A 545 -24.72 16.10 20.61
N PHE A 546 -23.88 15.13 20.88
CA PHE A 546 -24.10 14.12 21.90
C PHE A 546 -22.81 13.59 22.50
N ASP A 547 -22.88 13.03 23.69
CA ASP A 547 -21.77 12.30 24.33
C ASP A 547 -21.99 10.80 24.20
N ARG A 548 -20.93 10.06 23.93
CA ARG A 548 -20.90 8.59 23.98
C ARG A 548 -19.47 8.08 24.24
N SER A 549 -19.33 7.18 25.23
CA SER A 549 -18.06 6.52 25.55
C SER A 549 -16.88 7.48 25.76
N GLY A 550 -17.11 8.61 26.41
CA GLY A 550 -16.11 9.66 26.65
C GLY A 550 -15.91 10.65 25.50
N PHE A 551 -16.37 10.34 24.29
CA PHE A 551 -16.33 11.26 23.16
C PHE A 551 -17.50 12.22 23.16
N ARG A 552 -17.22 13.48 22.81
CA ARG A 552 -18.23 14.41 22.32
C ARG A 552 -18.28 14.32 20.81
N VAL A 553 -19.45 14.03 20.27
CA VAL A 553 -19.70 13.80 18.85
C VAL A 553 -20.63 14.85 18.29
N GLU A 554 -20.16 15.65 17.35
CA GLU A 554 -21.00 16.55 16.56
C GLU A 554 -21.21 15.89 15.18
N SER A 555 -22.45 15.51 14.83
CA SER A 555 -22.77 14.98 13.51
C SER A 555 -23.62 15.97 12.72
N THR A 556 -23.30 16.11 11.44
CA THR A 556 -24.09 16.90 10.48
C THR A 556 -24.46 16.03 9.30
N TRP A 557 -25.74 15.80 9.13
CA TRP A 557 -26.32 15.03 8.03
C TRP A 557 -26.92 15.99 7.02
N PHE A 558 -26.74 15.71 5.72
CA PHE A 558 -27.36 16.49 4.66
C PHE A 558 -27.93 15.56 3.59
N PHE A 559 -29.23 15.52 3.46
CA PHE A 559 -29.98 14.76 2.48
C PHE A 559 -30.26 15.66 1.27
N HIS A 560 -29.57 15.41 0.16
CA HIS A 560 -29.64 16.26 -1.02
C HIS A 560 -30.97 16.13 -1.76
N ALA A 561 -31.58 17.26 -2.15
CA ALA A 561 -32.85 17.26 -2.88
C ALA A 561 -32.70 16.81 -4.35
N ALA A 562 -31.57 17.16 -4.99
CA ALA A 562 -31.37 16.91 -6.42
C ALA A 562 -30.70 15.58 -6.76
N ASN A 563 -29.97 14.99 -5.82
CA ASN A 563 -29.17 13.77 -6.03
C ASN A 563 -29.46 12.74 -4.93
N PRO A 564 -29.28 11.44 -5.21
CA PRO A 564 -29.43 10.38 -4.21
C PRO A 564 -28.23 10.32 -3.25
N TRP A 565 -27.82 11.46 -2.71
CA TRP A 565 -26.66 11.64 -1.83
C TRP A 565 -27.09 11.97 -0.41
N ILE A 566 -26.45 11.29 0.55
CA ILE A 566 -26.53 11.60 1.96
C ILE A 566 -25.10 11.93 2.41
N ASP A 567 -24.81 13.20 2.70
CA ASP A 567 -23.54 13.60 3.24
C ASP A 567 -23.59 13.57 4.76
N VAL A 568 -22.56 13.02 5.38
CA VAL A 568 -22.43 12.99 6.84
C VAL A 568 -21.04 13.45 7.23
N THR A 569 -20.97 14.41 8.15
CA THR A 569 -19.72 14.83 8.77
C THR A 569 -19.79 14.54 10.26
N TYR A 570 -18.81 13.83 10.79
CA TYR A 570 -18.61 13.61 12.21
C TYR A 570 -17.41 14.42 12.68
N ARG A 571 -17.59 15.17 13.77
CA ARG A 571 -16.53 15.85 14.49
C ARG A 571 -16.46 15.26 15.88
N LEU A 572 -15.34 14.63 16.18
CA LEU A 572 -15.08 13.95 17.45
C LEU A 572 -14.16 14.81 18.30
N LYS A 573 -14.49 14.96 19.58
CA LYS A 573 -13.68 15.69 20.55
C LYS A 573 -13.53 14.84 21.79
N ASP A 574 -12.37 14.93 22.43
CA ASP A 574 -12.07 14.21 23.68
C ASP A 574 -12.18 12.66 23.49
N GLY A 575 -12.29 11.90 24.54
CA GLY A 575 -12.61 10.47 24.53
C GLY A 575 -11.50 9.51 24.11
N TRP A 576 -10.38 10.01 23.59
CA TRP A 576 -9.23 9.17 23.32
C TRP A 576 -8.52 8.73 24.61
N SER A 577 -8.10 7.45 24.68
CA SER A 577 -7.27 6.92 25.76
C SER A 577 -6.18 5.98 25.23
N ASP A 578 -5.18 5.65 26.07
CA ASP A 578 -4.17 4.63 25.77
C ASP A 578 -4.74 3.19 25.82
N ASP A 579 -6.01 3.03 26.24
CA ASP A 579 -6.66 1.73 26.33
C ASP A 579 -6.88 1.13 24.94
N PRO A 580 -6.88 -0.20 24.82
CA PRO A 580 -7.24 -0.85 23.58
C PRO A 580 -8.68 -0.52 23.16
N GLN A 581 -8.83 0.21 22.06
CA GLN A 581 -10.15 0.69 21.59
C GLN A 581 -10.21 0.86 20.07
N THR A 582 -11.45 0.85 19.56
CA THR A 582 -11.77 1.24 18.19
C THR A 582 -12.88 2.28 18.15
N VAL A 583 -12.83 3.17 17.15
CA VAL A 583 -13.94 4.05 16.78
C VAL A 583 -14.46 3.62 15.41
N GLU A 584 -15.76 3.41 15.33
CA GLU A 584 -16.42 2.87 14.14
C GLU A 584 -17.67 3.69 13.81
N PHE A 585 -17.96 3.83 12.51
CA PHE A 585 -19.25 4.26 11.97
C PHE A 585 -19.87 3.10 11.18
N CYS A 586 -21.07 2.69 11.60
CA CYS A 586 -21.72 1.52 11.07
C CYS A 586 -22.83 1.89 10.07
N PHE A 587 -22.82 1.29 8.89
CA PHE A 587 -23.79 1.52 7.83
C PHE A 587 -24.50 0.20 7.43
N PRO A 588 -25.54 -0.22 8.21
CA PRO A 588 -26.33 -1.39 7.85
C PRO A 588 -27.21 -1.11 6.63
N LEU A 589 -27.28 -2.09 5.71
CA LEU A 589 -27.95 -1.99 4.41
C LEU A 589 -28.86 -3.20 4.16
N ALA A 590 -29.97 -3.01 3.47
CA ALA A 590 -30.85 -4.08 3.03
C ALA A 590 -30.51 -4.52 1.60
N ILE A 591 -29.31 -5.03 1.39
CA ILE A 591 -28.83 -5.62 0.12
C ILE A 591 -28.62 -7.11 0.36
N GLU A 592 -29.32 -7.94 -0.42
CA GLU A 592 -29.21 -9.39 -0.33
C GLU A 592 -27.96 -9.90 -1.06
N ASN A 593 -27.24 -10.83 -0.44
CA ASN A 593 -26.05 -11.48 -0.99
C ASN A 593 -25.07 -10.47 -1.62
N PRO A 594 -24.58 -9.47 -0.84
CA PRO A 594 -23.81 -8.39 -1.40
C PRO A 594 -22.42 -8.86 -1.82
N THR A 595 -21.95 -8.34 -2.96
CA THR A 595 -20.54 -8.29 -3.28
C THR A 595 -19.99 -6.98 -2.74
N TYR A 596 -18.99 -7.05 -1.85
CA TYR A 596 -18.30 -5.89 -1.31
C TYR A 596 -17.09 -5.54 -2.17
N ARG A 597 -16.96 -4.26 -2.49
CA ARG A 597 -15.82 -3.73 -3.23
C ARG A 597 -15.24 -2.51 -2.53
N TYR A 598 -13.95 -2.28 -2.72
CA TYR A 598 -13.26 -1.09 -2.23
C TYR A 598 -12.13 -0.73 -3.19
N ASP A 599 -11.72 0.53 -3.21
CA ASP A 599 -10.53 0.94 -3.94
C ASP A 599 -9.29 0.78 -3.07
N ALA A 600 -8.27 0.16 -3.63
CA ALA A 600 -6.92 0.11 -3.11
C ALA A 600 -5.99 0.84 -4.09
N PRO A 601 -4.76 1.23 -3.70
CA PRO A 601 -3.82 1.80 -4.65
C PRO A 601 -3.69 0.91 -5.89
N GLY A 602 -3.98 1.46 -7.07
CA GLY A 602 -3.87 0.80 -8.37
C GLY A 602 -4.96 -0.22 -8.73
N ALA A 603 -5.98 -0.46 -7.89
CA ALA A 603 -7.05 -1.41 -8.21
C ALA A 603 -8.37 -1.14 -7.47
N ILE A 604 -9.48 -1.60 -8.05
CA ILE A 604 -10.75 -1.82 -7.34
C ILE A 604 -10.83 -3.32 -7.02
N LEU A 605 -10.88 -3.67 -5.75
CA LEU A 605 -10.81 -5.04 -5.28
C LEU A 605 -12.16 -5.53 -4.72
N ILE A 606 -12.40 -6.83 -4.84
CA ILE A 606 -13.52 -7.53 -4.22
C ILE A 606 -13.02 -8.10 -2.89
N ALA A 607 -13.64 -7.68 -1.79
CA ALA A 607 -13.29 -8.15 -0.47
C ALA A 607 -13.62 -9.64 -0.27
N GLY A 608 -12.72 -10.36 0.39
CA GLY A 608 -12.86 -11.77 0.72
C GLY A 608 -11.96 -12.71 -0.06
N PRO A 609 -11.92 -13.98 0.37
CA PRO A 609 -11.03 -14.98 -0.21
C PRO A 609 -11.33 -15.27 -1.69
N LYS A 610 -10.29 -15.49 -2.47
CA LYS A 610 -10.37 -15.80 -3.90
C LYS A 610 -11.23 -17.05 -4.18
N GLN A 611 -11.22 -18.03 -3.29
CA GLN A 611 -12.02 -19.24 -3.37
C GLN A 611 -13.54 -18.98 -3.34
N THR A 612 -13.97 -17.84 -2.79
CA THR A 612 -15.38 -17.42 -2.72
C THR A 612 -15.69 -16.26 -3.67
N GLY A 613 -14.80 -15.96 -4.63
CA GLY A 613 -14.99 -14.91 -5.63
C GLY A 613 -14.49 -13.52 -5.21
N GLY A 614 -13.74 -13.42 -4.11
CA GLY A 614 -12.98 -12.23 -3.74
C GLY A 614 -11.60 -12.20 -4.37
N ASP A 615 -10.78 -11.24 -3.97
CA ASP A 615 -9.43 -11.04 -4.52
C ASP A 615 -8.31 -11.39 -3.53
N ASP A 616 -8.64 -11.81 -2.29
CA ASP A 616 -7.65 -12.11 -1.27
C ASP A 616 -7.01 -13.47 -1.48
N LEU A 617 -5.68 -13.52 -1.46
CA LEU A 617 -4.92 -14.77 -1.45
C LEU A 617 -5.11 -15.53 -0.12
N PRO A 618 -4.91 -16.86 -0.10
CA PRO A 618 -4.94 -17.63 1.15
C PRO A 618 -3.98 -17.04 2.18
N GLY A 619 -4.49 -16.79 3.39
CA GLY A 619 -3.73 -16.21 4.49
C GLY A 619 -3.83 -14.68 4.62
N ALA A 620 -4.40 -13.97 3.66
CA ALA A 620 -4.75 -12.56 3.85
C ALA A 620 -5.81 -12.39 4.94
N ASN A 621 -5.72 -11.26 5.68
CA ASN A 621 -6.68 -10.97 6.75
C ASN A 621 -8.06 -10.61 6.16
N PRO A 622 -9.11 -11.40 6.40
CA PRO A 622 -10.44 -11.12 5.86
C PRO A 622 -11.26 -10.16 6.75
N GLN A 623 -10.71 -9.66 7.83
CA GLN A 623 -11.44 -8.86 8.83
C GLN A 623 -11.25 -7.36 8.66
N LEU A 624 -10.15 -6.94 8.00
CA LEU A 624 -9.79 -5.54 7.77
C LEU A 624 -9.34 -5.31 6.33
N TYR A 625 -9.71 -4.15 5.81
CA TYR A 625 -9.33 -3.65 4.50
C TYR A 625 -8.92 -2.19 4.60
N ALA A 626 -8.00 -1.75 3.76
CA ALA A 626 -7.65 -0.34 3.62
C ALA A 626 -8.20 0.18 2.29
N GLY A 627 -9.16 1.09 2.36
CA GLY A 627 -9.76 1.75 1.21
C GLY A 627 -9.19 3.15 1.00
N VAL A 628 -9.01 3.55 -0.25
CA VAL A 628 -8.50 4.89 -0.60
C VAL A 628 -9.62 5.92 -0.50
N THR A 629 -10.74 5.72 -1.18
CA THR A 629 -11.82 6.71 -1.23
C THR A 629 -13.21 6.14 -1.06
N PHE A 630 -13.41 4.84 -1.30
CA PHE A 630 -14.75 4.27 -1.22
C PHE A 630 -14.79 2.80 -0.76
N ALA A 631 -15.96 2.41 -0.29
CA ALA A 631 -16.45 1.05 -0.20
C ALA A 631 -17.83 0.95 -0.85
N ALA A 632 -18.15 -0.19 -1.45
CA ALA A 632 -19.45 -0.43 -2.06
C ALA A 632 -19.99 -1.82 -1.71
N ALA A 633 -21.30 -1.90 -1.53
CA ALA A 633 -22.04 -3.15 -1.45
C ALA A 633 -23.03 -3.21 -2.62
N SER A 634 -23.01 -4.28 -3.41
CA SER A 634 -23.88 -4.44 -4.57
C SER A 634 -24.50 -5.83 -4.65
N GLY A 635 -25.80 -5.90 -4.92
CA GLY A 635 -26.57 -7.15 -5.06
C GLY A 635 -28.00 -6.87 -5.49
N GLY A 636 -28.68 -7.84 -6.12
CA GLY A 636 -30.07 -7.70 -6.54
C GLY A 636 -30.36 -6.51 -7.48
N GLY A 637 -29.39 -6.07 -8.29
CA GLY A 637 -29.52 -4.89 -9.18
C GLY A 637 -29.42 -3.53 -8.46
N ARG A 638 -28.94 -3.50 -7.23
CA ARG A 638 -28.78 -2.31 -6.38
C ARG A 638 -27.32 -2.13 -5.98
N THR A 639 -26.91 -0.89 -5.78
CA THR A 639 -25.57 -0.55 -5.30
C THR A 639 -25.65 0.56 -4.25
N ALA A 640 -25.07 0.31 -3.08
CA ALA A 640 -24.80 1.33 -2.07
C ALA A 640 -23.32 1.60 -2.01
N MET A 641 -22.92 2.87 -2.09
CA MET A 641 -21.53 3.32 -1.99
C MET A 641 -21.38 4.12 -0.71
N LEU A 642 -20.31 3.85 0.02
CA LEU A 642 -19.82 4.67 1.13
C LEU A 642 -18.53 5.33 0.67
N LEU A 643 -18.56 6.61 0.37
CA LEU A 643 -17.38 7.39 0.03
C LEU A 643 -16.75 7.91 1.33
N THR A 644 -15.46 7.59 1.53
CA THR A 644 -14.75 7.85 2.80
C THR A 644 -13.34 8.39 2.54
N PRO A 645 -13.21 9.67 2.13
CA PRO A 645 -11.91 10.24 1.79
C PRO A 645 -10.97 10.42 2.98
N ASP A 646 -11.47 10.41 4.21
CA ASP A 646 -10.71 10.76 5.42
C ASP A 646 -10.35 9.53 6.28
N ALA A 647 -11.17 8.47 6.23
CA ALA A 647 -10.98 7.25 7.01
C ALA A 647 -10.64 6.07 6.09
N MET A 648 -9.58 5.35 6.40
CA MET A 648 -9.06 4.31 5.51
C MET A 648 -9.50 2.89 5.85
N LEU A 649 -9.69 2.56 7.14
CA LEU A 649 -10.01 1.18 7.50
C LEU A 649 -11.49 0.87 7.29
N LEU A 650 -11.71 -0.29 6.71
CA LEU A 650 -13.02 -0.82 6.36
C LEU A 650 -13.20 -2.22 6.91
N ARG A 651 -14.45 -2.51 7.33
CA ARG A 651 -14.89 -3.87 7.65
C ARG A 651 -16.19 -4.17 6.91
N PHE A 652 -16.28 -5.37 6.39
CA PHE A 652 -17.49 -5.86 5.75
C PHE A 652 -18.13 -6.97 6.61
N ALA A 653 -19.47 -7.07 6.57
CA ALA A 653 -20.13 -8.19 7.21
C ALA A 653 -19.67 -9.47 6.50
N GLN A 654 -19.08 -10.41 7.24
CA GLN A 654 -18.74 -11.72 6.68
C GLN A 654 -20.02 -12.46 6.27
N HIS A 655 -19.92 -13.33 5.27
CA HIS A 655 -21.01 -14.17 4.76
C HIS A 655 -21.56 -15.22 5.77
N ALA A 656 -21.41 -14.98 7.07
CA ALA A 656 -22.12 -15.79 8.06
C ALA A 656 -23.64 -15.53 7.91
N SER A 657 -24.35 -16.55 7.62
CA SER A 657 -25.72 -16.62 7.12
C SER A 657 -26.83 -15.87 7.90
N ASN A 658 -26.51 -15.07 8.90
CA ASN A 658 -27.50 -14.37 9.73
C ASN A 658 -27.12 -12.93 10.12
N LEU A 659 -26.03 -12.36 9.57
CA LEU A 659 -25.68 -10.95 9.85
C LEU A 659 -26.17 -10.04 8.72
N PRO A 660 -26.72 -8.86 9.06
CA PRO A 660 -27.14 -7.89 8.05
C PRO A 660 -25.96 -7.43 7.20
N THR A 661 -26.20 -7.16 5.94
CA THR A 661 -25.28 -6.45 5.08
C THR A 661 -24.83 -5.16 5.77
N LYS A 662 -23.55 -4.98 5.91
CA LYS A 662 -23.01 -3.83 6.63
C LYS A 662 -21.65 -3.45 6.09
N ILE A 663 -21.46 -2.15 5.85
CA ILE A 663 -20.15 -1.53 5.68
C ILE A 663 -19.83 -0.81 7.00
N THR A 664 -18.67 -1.03 7.55
CA THR A 664 -18.18 -0.31 8.73
C THR A 664 -16.92 0.45 8.33
N SER A 665 -16.92 1.76 8.53
CA SER A 665 -15.72 2.58 8.49
C SER A 665 -15.12 2.67 9.89
N MET A 666 -13.83 2.43 10.00
CA MET A 666 -13.09 2.45 11.26
C MET A 666 -11.97 3.51 11.19
N PRO A 667 -12.28 4.77 11.49
CA PRO A 667 -11.28 5.83 11.44
C PRO A 667 -10.16 5.69 12.48
N MET A 668 -10.44 5.03 13.62
CA MET A 668 -9.43 4.83 14.66
C MET A 668 -9.41 3.38 15.14
N MET A 669 -8.21 2.83 15.22
CA MET A 669 -7.93 1.50 15.76
C MET A 669 -6.67 1.53 16.62
N ASN A 670 -6.82 1.34 17.95
CA ASN A 670 -5.73 1.27 18.91
C ASN A 670 -5.62 -0.15 19.49
N LEU A 671 -5.52 -1.17 18.61
CA LEU A 671 -5.48 -2.58 19.04
C LEU A 671 -4.17 -3.26 18.67
N THR A 672 -3.56 -2.86 17.55
CA THR A 672 -2.38 -3.48 16.97
C THR A 672 -1.17 -2.57 17.11
N GLY A 673 0.01 -3.10 16.82
CA GLY A 673 1.25 -2.35 16.85
C GLY A 673 2.17 -2.75 17.99
N ASN A 674 3.29 -2.07 18.05
CA ASN A 674 4.32 -2.32 19.06
C ASN A 674 3.89 -1.88 20.45
N ASP A 675 4.63 -2.32 21.47
CA ASP A 675 4.31 -2.06 22.89
C ASP A 675 4.25 -0.56 23.25
N TRP A 676 4.90 0.28 22.44
CA TRP A 676 4.96 1.72 22.62
C TRP A 676 4.20 2.43 21.49
N GLN A 677 2.88 2.50 21.63
CA GLN A 677 2.03 3.19 20.68
C GLN A 677 1.95 4.69 20.96
N PHE A 678 1.53 5.41 19.94
CA PHE A 678 1.31 6.84 20.05
C PHE A 678 0.13 7.15 20.96
N GLY A 679 0.31 8.14 21.83
CA GLY A 679 -0.79 9.01 22.11
C GLY A 679 -1.17 9.77 20.83
N GLN A 680 -2.41 10.25 20.73
CA GLN A 680 -2.87 11.05 19.57
C GLN A 680 -2.14 12.40 19.42
N GLY A 681 -1.03 12.60 20.14
CA GLY A 681 -0.11 13.71 19.95
C GLY A 681 -0.70 15.12 20.13
N GLY A 682 -1.81 15.27 20.88
CA GLY A 682 -2.51 16.55 21.06
C GLY A 682 -3.62 16.80 20.04
N TRP A 683 -3.86 15.90 19.10
CA TRP A 683 -5.04 15.92 18.22
C TRP A 683 -6.27 15.45 18.98
N ASN A 684 -6.91 16.34 19.71
CA ASN A 684 -8.12 16.03 20.48
C ASN A 684 -9.40 16.27 19.67
N GLU A 685 -9.27 16.65 18.43
CA GLU A 685 -10.40 16.93 17.54
C GLU A 685 -10.16 16.34 16.16
N TRP A 686 -11.09 15.46 15.71
CA TRP A 686 -11.00 14.76 14.43
C TRP A 686 -12.27 15.04 13.63
N THR A 687 -12.12 15.18 12.31
CA THR A 687 -13.24 15.33 11.39
C THR A 687 -13.20 14.25 10.33
N PHE A 688 -14.31 13.53 10.16
CA PHE A 688 -14.49 12.50 9.15
C PHE A 688 -15.74 12.79 8.33
N ARG A 689 -15.56 12.80 7.00
CA ARG A 689 -16.62 13.07 6.03
C ARG A 689 -16.99 11.80 5.30
N TYR A 690 -18.28 11.61 5.10
CA TYR A 690 -18.81 10.49 4.33
C TYR A 690 -19.88 11.01 3.37
N ARG A 691 -19.93 10.41 2.18
CA ARG A 691 -21.09 10.47 1.29
C ARG A 691 -21.60 9.06 1.05
N ILE A 692 -22.90 8.87 1.22
CA ILE A 692 -23.59 7.65 0.87
C ILE A 692 -24.36 7.91 -0.41
N VAL A 693 -24.19 7.04 -1.40
CA VAL A 693 -24.90 7.05 -2.69
C VAL A 693 -25.69 5.76 -2.83
N LEU A 694 -26.99 5.88 -3.01
CA LEU A 694 -27.91 4.73 -3.12
C LEU A 694 -28.48 4.67 -4.52
N LEU A 695 -28.18 3.59 -5.26
CA LEU A 695 -28.53 3.44 -6.67
C LEU A 695 -29.32 2.15 -6.90
N ASN A 696 -30.43 2.27 -7.59
CA ASN A 696 -31.18 1.12 -8.10
C ASN A 696 -30.58 0.60 -9.44
N GLU A 697 -29.26 0.43 -9.45
CA GLU A 697 -28.45 0.04 -10.60
C GLU A 697 -27.38 -0.96 -10.17
N LYS A 698 -26.89 -1.75 -11.13
CA LYS A 698 -25.72 -2.61 -10.91
C LYS A 698 -24.47 -1.77 -10.67
N PHE A 699 -23.50 -2.36 -10.01
CA PHE A 699 -22.20 -1.73 -9.79
C PHE A 699 -21.54 -1.35 -11.12
N ASP A 700 -21.19 -0.07 -11.24
CA ASP A 700 -20.37 0.47 -12.33
C ASP A 700 -19.09 1.10 -11.73
N PRO A 701 -17.89 0.57 -12.02
CA PRO A 701 -16.64 1.04 -11.42
C PRO A 701 -16.34 2.48 -11.80
N VAL A 702 -16.64 2.92 -13.04
CA VAL A 702 -16.39 4.30 -13.47
C VAL A 702 -17.24 5.28 -12.68
N ARG A 703 -18.54 4.98 -12.53
CA ARG A 703 -19.44 5.85 -11.77
C ARG A 703 -19.00 5.99 -10.32
N VAL A 704 -18.62 4.88 -9.67
CA VAL A 704 -18.17 4.89 -8.27
C VAL A 704 -16.93 5.76 -8.08
N VAL A 705 -15.93 5.59 -8.95
CA VAL A 705 -14.68 6.39 -8.87
C VAL A 705 -14.95 7.87 -9.17
N GLN A 706 -15.83 8.19 -10.12
CA GLN A 706 -16.21 9.57 -10.40
C GLN A 706 -16.93 10.22 -9.21
N GLU A 707 -17.89 9.53 -8.59
CA GLU A 707 -18.58 10.00 -7.38
C GLU A 707 -17.58 10.20 -6.22
N ALA A 708 -16.64 9.26 -6.03
CA ALA A 708 -15.62 9.33 -4.99
C ALA A 708 -14.67 10.51 -5.23
N GLN A 709 -14.16 10.71 -6.45
CA GLN A 709 -13.32 11.87 -6.78
C GLN A 709 -14.08 13.19 -6.59
N GLN A 710 -15.34 13.25 -7.04
CA GLN A 710 -16.15 14.43 -6.90
C GLN A 710 -16.36 14.82 -5.42
N PHE A 711 -16.52 13.82 -4.55
CA PHE A 711 -16.69 14.05 -3.12
C PHE A 711 -15.37 14.37 -2.41
N ALA A 712 -14.32 13.63 -2.74
CA ALA A 712 -13.01 13.77 -2.10
C ALA A 712 -12.28 15.05 -2.51
N THR A 713 -12.42 15.46 -3.79
CA THR A 713 -11.75 16.65 -4.33
C THR A 713 -12.58 17.89 -4.05
N PRO A 714 -12.00 18.95 -3.51
CA PRO A 714 -12.73 20.21 -3.29
C PRO A 714 -13.42 20.72 -4.57
N PRO A 715 -14.59 21.35 -4.46
CA PRO A 715 -15.46 21.70 -5.60
C PRO A 715 -14.89 22.73 -6.59
N PHE A 716 -13.64 23.15 -6.44
CA PHE A 716 -13.07 24.17 -7.30
C PHE A 716 -12.86 23.72 -8.77
N LEU A 717 -12.81 22.43 -9.05
CA LEU A 717 -12.87 21.90 -10.43
C LEU A 717 -14.29 21.93 -11.02
N GLN A 718 -15.31 22.30 -10.24
CA GLN A 718 -16.71 22.20 -10.64
C GLN A 718 -17.43 23.54 -10.79
N VAL A 719 -16.76 24.68 -10.64
CA VAL A 719 -17.43 25.98 -10.72
C VAL A 719 -17.45 26.47 -12.16
N PRO A 720 -18.59 26.37 -12.87
CA PRO A 720 -18.70 26.99 -14.19
C PRO A 720 -18.53 28.50 -14.08
N GLY A 721 -17.55 29.05 -14.74
CA GLY A 721 -17.49 30.47 -15.09
C GLY A 721 -16.66 31.41 -14.25
N GLN A 722 -15.80 30.97 -13.30
CA GLN A 722 -15.04 31.92 -12.46
C GLN A 722 -13.58 31.56 -12.13
N SER A 723 -12.98 30.54 -12.69
CA SER A 723 -11.57 30.29 -12.49
C SER A 723 -10.82 30.12 -13.81
N PRO A 724 -9.73 30.86 -14.03
CA PRO A 724 -8.87 30.66 -15.21
C PRO A 724 -8.26 29.26 -15.32
N ALA A 725 -8.15 28.57 -14.17
CA ALA A 725 -7.60 27.22 -14.08
C ALA A 725 -8.51 26.15 -14.74
N VAL A 726 -9.82 26.27 -14.57
CA VAL A 726 -10.80 25.32 -15.12
C VAL A 726 -10.92 25.47 -16.63
N SER A 727 -10.87 26.70 -17.17
CA SER A 727 -10.92 26.94 -18.62
C SER A 727 -9.75 26.35 -19.39
N GLY A 728 -8.62 26.10 -18.74
CA GLY A 728 -7.44 25.49 -19.36
C GLY A 728 -7.60 23.99 -19.64
N LEU A 729 -8.24 23.22 -18.73
CA LEU A 729 -8.43 21.79 -18.91
C LEU A 729 -9.46 21.49 -20.00
N GLU A 730 -10.48 22.34 -20.15
CA GLU A 730 -11.46 22.28 -21.25
C GLU A 730 -10.79 22.42 -22.62
N ALA A 731 -9.66 23.13 -22.71
CA ALA A 731 -8.91 23.29 -23.95
C ALA A 731 -8.28 21.99 -24.48
N LEU A 732 -8.09 20.99 -23.61
CA LEU A 732 -7.61 19.66 -23.96
C LEU A 732 -8.70 18.79 -24.59
N ASP A 733 -9.97 19.15 -24.43
CA ASP A 733 -11.13 18.42 -24.97
C ASP A 733 -10.95 16.90 -24.83
N ILE A 734 -10.76 16.46 -23.57
CA ILE A 734 -10.47 15.06 -23.23
C ILE A 734 -11.75 14.25 -23.40
N ASP A 735 -11.68 13.21 -24.21
CA ASP A 735 -12.72 12.18 -24.35
C ASP A 735 -12.14 10.85 -23.83
N PHE A 736 -12.50 10.46 -22.61
CA PHE A 736 -12.10 9.21 -22.00
C PHE A 736 -13.18 8.73 -21.02
N SER A 737 -13.77 7.59 -21.31
CA SER A 737 -14.88 7.00 -20.55
C SER A 737 -14.46 5.81 -19.68
N GLY A 738 -13.17 5.46 -19.64
CA GLY A 738 -12.66 4.28 -18.92
C GLY A 738 -12.50 4.44 -17.41
N GLY A 739 -12.49 5.69 -16.92
CA GLY A 739 -12.25 5.97 -15.51
C GLY A 739 -11.71 7.37 -15.26
N PRO A 740 -10.93 7.60 -14.19
CA PRO A 740 -10.47 8.92 -13.81
C PRO A 740 -9.21 9.38 -14.54
N LEU A 741 -9.02 10.69 -14.61
CA LEU A 741 -7.71 11.32 -14.78
C LEU A 741 -7.05 11.37 -13.39
N LEU A 742 -6.03 10.52 -13.15
CA LEU A 742 -5.32 10.44 -11.87
C LEU A 742 -4.41 11.64 -11.64
N ALA A 743 -3.70 12.07 -12.70
CA ALA A 743 -2.77 13.18 -12.62
C ALA A 743 -2.81 14.03 -13.91
N PHE A 744 -2.67 15.34 -13.72
CA PHE A 744 -2.29 16.30 -14.74
C PHE A 744 -1.18 17.18 -14.17
N LYS A 745 0.01 17.08 -14.70
CA LYS A 745 1.20 17.71 -14.10
C LYS A 745 2.26 18.08 -15.13
N VAL A 746 3.19 18.91 -14.73
CA VAL A 746 4.45 19.09 -15.46
C VAL A 746 5.36 17.89 -15.20
N ALA A 747 5.99 17.36 -16.24
CA ALA A 747 6.93 16.23 -16.12
C ALA A 747 8.16 16.56 -15.27
N GLU A 748 8.85 15.52 -14.80
CA GLU A 748 10.08 15.67 -13.99
C GLU A 748 11.24 16.29 -14.80
N ASP A 749 11.22 16.20 -16.13
CA ASP A 749 12.18 16.88 -17.01
C ASP A 749 11.89 18.38 -17.23
N ASN A 750 10.75 18.87 -16.77
CA ASN A 750 10.27 20.24 -16.95
C ASN A 750 9.96 20.66 -18.41
N GLN A 751 9.83 19.72 -19.33
CA GLN A 751 9.64 19.99 -20.75
C GLN A 751 8.31 19.46 -21.30
N ARG A 752 7.70 18.51 -20.61
CA ARG A 752 6.48 17.83 -21.02
C ARG A 752 5.34 18.07 -20.03
N LEU A 753 4.10 17.87 -20.47
CA LEU A 753 2.93 17.76 -19.60
C LEU A 753 2.52 16.31 -19.55
N ILE A 754 2.25 15.80 -18.36
CA ILE A 754 1.83 14.43 -18.10
C ILE A 754 0.34 14.39 -17.80
N LEU A 755 -0.36 13.50 -18.50
CA LEU A 755 -1.73 13.08 -18.18
C LEU A 755 -1.71 11.60 -17.86
N ARG A 756 -2.34 11.21 -16.75
CA ARG A 756 -2.40 9.81 -16.34
C ARG A 756 -3.85 9.35 -16.23
N PHE A 757 -4.20 8.39 -17.09
CA PHE A 757 -5.55 7.83 -17.20
C PHE A 757 -5.60 6.45 -16.56
N TRP A 758 -6.62 6.18 -15.78
CA TRP A 758 -6.83 4.85 -15.23
C TRP A 758 -8.07 4.21 -15.82
N ASN A 759 -7.91 3.12 -16.57
CA ASN A 759 -9.02 2.31 -17.04
C ASN A 759 -9.45 1.37 -15.90
N VAL A 760 -10.61 1.61 -15.33
CA VAL A 760 -11.17 0.76 -14.25
C VAL A 760 -12.08 -0.36 -14.75
N TYR A 761 -12.27 -0.46 -16.08
CA TYR A 761 -12.96 -1.58 -16.69
C TYR A 761 -12.02 -2.73 -17.05
N ASN A 762 -12.51 -3.96 -16.95
CA ASN A 762 -11.83 -5.16 -17.47
C ASN A 762 -12.09 -5.35 -18.98
N ARG A 763 -11.87 -4.29 -19.77
CA ARG A 763 -11.96 -4.25 -21.23
C ARG A 763 -11.16 -3.07 -21.75
N ASP A 764 -10.76 -3.15 -23.01
CA ASP A 764 -10.13 -2.02 -23.71
C ASP A 764 -11.07 -0.81 -23.76
N VAL A 765 -10.49 0.37 -23.60
CA VAL A 765 -11.16 1.66 -23.76
C VAL A 765 -10.33 2.55 -24.65
N GLN A 766 -11.00 3.28 -25.57
CA GLN A 766 -10.34 4.29 -26.38
C GLN A 766 -10.46 5.64 -25.71
N GLY A 767 -9.40 6.42 -25.84
CA GLY A 767 -9.38 7.81 -25.41
C GLY A 767 -8.87 8.73 -26.50
N SER A 768 -9.22 10.00 -26.41
CA SER A 768 -8.65 11.03 -27.24
C SER A 768 -8.52 12.36 -26.48
N LEU A 769 -7.60 13.20 -26.92
CA LEU A 769 -7.50 14.58 -26.45
C LEU A 769 -6.99 15.51 -27.54
N LYS A 770 -7.31 16.78 -27.44
CA LYS A 770 -6.83 17.83 -28.34
C LYS A 770 -5.50 18.37 -27.80
N LEU A 771 -4.53 18.51 -28.70
CA LEU A 771 -3.26 19.16 -28.35
C LEU A 771 -3.48 20.67 -28.15
N PRO A 772 -3.03 21.23 -27.01
CA PRO A 772 -3.16 22.68 -26.81
C PRO A 772 -2.20 23.48 -27.71
N PRO A 773 -2.45 24.76 -27.92
CA PRO A 773 -1.57 25.60 -28.74
C PRO A 773 -0.13 25.57 -28.25
N GLY A 774 0.82 25.39 -29.19
CA GLY A 774 2.25 25.28 -28.88
C GLY A 774 2.74 23.88 -28.51
N TRP A 775 1.83 22.90 -28.41
CA TRP A 775 2.13 21.50 -28.18
C TRP A 775 1.82 20.70 -29.45
N SER A 776 2.80 20.01 -29.98
CA SER A 776 2.67 19.47 -31.35
C SER A 776 2.83 17.96 -31.44
N ARG A 777 3.29 17.32 -30.37
CA ARG A 777 3.55 15.87 -30.28
C ARG A 777 3.03 15.31 -28.97
N ALA A 778 2.80 14.00 -28.95
CA ALA A 778 2.50 13.26 -27.75
C ALA A 778 3.16 11.88 -27.81
N GLU A 779 3.33 11.27 -26.66
CA GLU A 779 3.92 9.95 -26.52
C GLU A 779 3.31 9.20 -25.34
N ILE A 780 3.28 7.88 -25.43
CA ILE A 780 3.01 7.01 -24.30
C ILE A 780 4.29 6.87 -23.49
N CYS A 781 4.19 7.01 -22.19
CA CYS A 781 5.26 6.79 -21.23
C CYS A 781 4.87 5.69 -20.24
N ASP A 782 5.86 5.12 -19.57
CA ASP A 782 5.60 4.40 -18.33
C ASP A 782 5.26 5.39 -17.18
N ALA A 783 4.93 4.87 -16.00
CA ALA A 783 4.56 5.72 -14.87
C ALA A 783 5.73 6.55 -14.32
N LEU A 784 6.99 6.20 -14.62
CA LEU A 784 8.19 7.01 -14.35
C LEU A 784 8.54 8.00 -15.47
N GLU A 785 7.59 8.27 -16.37
CA GLU A 785 7.71 9.24 -17.48
C GLU A 785 8.78 8.88 -18.53
N ARG A 786 9.24 7.62 -18.60
CA ARG A 786 10.16 7.16 -19.64
C ARG A 786 9.37 6.96 -20.93
N SER A 787 9.83 7.58 -22.04
CA SER A 787 9.19 7.46 -23.35
C SER A 787 9.20 6.03 -23.86
N MET A 788 8.03 5.53 -24.26
CA MET A 788 7.86 4.18 -24.80
C MET A 788 7.49 4.20 -26.27
N LYS A 789 6.50 5.04 -26.66
CA LYS A 789 5.94 5.03 -28.01
C LYS A 789 5.40 6.41 -28.39
N PRO A 790 5.72 6.96 -29.57
CA PRO A 790 5.08 8.18 -30.06
C PRO A 790 3.60 7.95 -30.36
N LEU A 791 2.80 8.99 -30.23
CA LEU A 791 1.40 9.04 -30.63
C LEU A 791 1.25 10.01 -31.82
N ASP A 792 0.60 9.54 -32.89
CA ASP A 792 0.31 10.35 -34.03
C ASP A 792 -0.82 11.34 -33.74
N ALA A 793 -0.61 12.60 -34.15
CA ALA A 793 -1.64 13.62 -34.08
C ALA A 793 -2.30 13.79 -35.45
N ALA A 794 -3.60 13.63 -35.53
CA ALA A 794 -4.39 13.95 -36.72
C ALA A 794 -5.29 15.16 -36.41
N GLU A 795 -5.22 16.19 -37.19
CA GLU A 795 -6.02 17.44 -37.03
C GLU A 795 -5.89 18.06 -35.62
N GLY A 796 -4.69 17.95 -35.01
CA GLY A 796 -4.43 18.48 -33.68
C GLY A 796 -5.03 17.65 -32.53
N ARG A 797 -5.53 16.44 -32.81
CA ARG A 797 -6.06 15.50 -31.82
C ARG A 797 -5.22 14.22 -31.83
N ILE A 798 -4.89 13.71 -30.66
CA ILE A 798 -4.29 12.39 -30.49
C ILE A 798 -5.36 11.37 -30.03
N ARG A 799 -5.14 10.12 -30.40
CA ARG A 799 -5.96 8.97 -29.96
C ARG A 799 -5.06 7.93 -29.30
N PHE A 800 -5.57 7.28 -28.28
CA PHE A 800 -4.84 6.25 -27.55
C PHE A 800 -5.80 5.15 -27.05
N GLY A 801 -5.31 3.92 -27.00
CA GLY A 801 -6.00 2.81 -26.33
C GLY A 801 -5.47 2.66 -24.92
N VAL A 802 -6.35 2.28 -23.99
CA VAL A 802 -6.00 1.92 -22.62
C VAL A 802 -6.47 0.50 -22.36
N GLU A 803 -5.53 -0.40 -22.05
CA GLU A 803 -5.80 -1.82 -21.83
C GLU A 803 -6.66 -2.04 -20.56
N PRO A 804 -7.22 -3.24 -20.37
CA PRO A 804 -8.00 -3.56 -19.18
C PRO A 804 -7.23 -3.27 -17.89
N LEU A 805 -7.83 -2.48 -16.97
CA LEU A 805 -7.28 -2.16 -15.64
C LEU A 805 -5.90 -1.45 -15.66
N GLU A 806 -5.49 -0.92 -16.81
CA GLU A 806 -4.21 -0.23 -17.01
C GLU A 806 -4.24 1.20 -16.48
N ILE A 807 -3.09 1.66 -15.98
CA ILE A 807 -2.80 3.07 -15.69
C ILE A 807 -1.88 3.61 -16.80
N LEU A 808 -2.48 4.26 -17.81
CA LEU A 808 -1.75 4.80 -18.96
C LEU A 808 -1.22 6.21 -18.67
N THR A 809 0.04 6.45 -18.95
CA THR A 809 0.67 7.77 -18.91
C THR A 809 0.87 8.31 -20.34
N VAL A 810 0.31 9.48 -20.60
CA VAL A 810 0.49 10.22 -21.87
C VAL A 810 1.28 11.50 -21.58
N ALA A 811 2.36 11.71 -22.32
CA ALA A 811 3.14 12.93 -22.25
C ALA A 811 2.86 13.80 -23.50
N LEU A 812 2.55 15.08 -23.27
CA LEU A 812 2.49 16.08 -24.32
C LEU A 812 3.84 16.77 -24.44
N VAL A 813 4.33 16.93 -25.66
CA VAL A 813 5.66 17.49 -25.95
C VAL A 813 5.48 18.82 -26.67
N LYS A 814 6.20 19.84 -26.19
CA LYS A 814 6.16 21.19 -26.78
C LYS A 814 6.70 21.17 -28.21
N GLY A 815 6.07 21.94 -29.12
CA GLY A 815 6.60 22.18 -30.45
C GLY A 815 7.92 22.97 -30.39
N ASN A 816 8.84 22.68 -31.31
CA ASN A 816 10.08 23.45 -31.46
C ASN A 816 9.78 24.85 -31.93
#